data_b28537ff428d117d98ab4f6ec80db6bd
#
_entry.id   b28537ff428d117d98ab4f6ec80db6bd
#
_cell.length_a   1.000
_cell.length_b   1.000
_cell.length_c   1.000
_cell.angle_alpha   90.00
_cell.angle_beta   90.00
_cell.angle_gamma   90.00
#
_symmetry.space_group_name_H-M   'P 1'
#
loop_
_entity.id
_entity.type
_entity.pdbx_description
1 polymer ?
#
loop_
_entity_poly.entity_id
_entity_poly.type
_entity_poly.pdbx_seq_one_letter_code
_entity_poly.pdbx_strand_id
1 'polypeptide(L)'
;MNRIAQLFTASLLLAGGVVAAPAEDVGGTVTPYSLNAFNGDADAIADALREVKRRGGISRFVMSGPGHKVRVNGMLDAEGYAALGRRIGELRRKVAPDGILIGYKMMPTTNCGINHPWRKFTLADGKVRAFTACPGDEGFRKDFAAKCAAVAGAGKPFLYLMDDDFRYFTLGCFCEDHLRRFAEISGVSRGREELVKALRAEGVEGQKIRMAWHRLQTGDLLLLAKAASEAIAAASPETRVGLCAPGRFPERETAAIACALAGGHRPVIRWWGSVYGYDFPVETSGLLFSAQWSRENLPRGIECLYEADPCPHSRFYASAARMEALITTTLAFGYSAPLFQALSGRADALATSPDYVDMHRRCRDRFAAVKAEAAKGRLVGVQAFFDSDMRVGGMGGNAKRPLDVAAWHRSLNRLGIPVTTAEAPVKLFAGHHAFRTLDGAAVTNLLSGGAFLDGAAAEALTERGFASLIGVKAKARDKIDFTGEQQTEWAGAGVSFRCSFHQNYGLDGCAVSRLEPAGAVNVTEFFSAAKRQPAITYFENAVGGKVAVMAVNLADCKSPNFFSYAKRELLVKVFRRLGGAAAVPVYNTDRANVMVVANDDGASLFMEAVNLSCDPVESFEFEVAPPYVGGKVEILDDASWHDAGAKWDGARFTVKPRAAAHVYGTLVLRIVH
;
A
#
# COMPACT_ATOMS: atom_id res chain seq x y z
N MET A 1 24.08 13.35 -20.09
CA MET A 1 23.68 13.59 -18.69
C MET A 1 22.58 14.64 -18.53
N ASN A 2 22.60 15.77 -19.25
CA ASN A 2 21.69 16.89 -18.94
C ASN A 2 20.17 16.68 -19.22
N ARG A 3 19.75 15.91 -20.22
CA ARG A 3 18.32 15.80 -20.55
C ARG A 3 17.51 14.90 -19.61
N ILE A 4 18.06 13.78 -19.16
CA ILE A 4 17.37 12.86 -18.23
C ILE A 4 17.38 13.44 -16.81
N ALA A 5 18.49 14.06 -16.38
CA ALA A 5 18.55 14.77 -15.10
C ALA A 5 17.61 15.99 -15.09
N GLN A 6 17.49 16.72 -16.19
CA GLN A 6 16.56 17.84 -16.34
C GLN A 6 15.10 17.39 -16.33
N LEU A 7 14.75 16.23 -16.89
CA LEU A 7 13.40 15.66 -16.80
C LEU A 7 13.04 15.23 -15.37
N PHE A 8 13.98 14.65 -14.65
CA PHE A 8 13.77 14.30 -13.22
C PHE A 8 13.63 15.54 -12.33
N THR A 9 14.50 16.54 -12.54
CA THR A 9 14.46 17.80 -11.76
C THR A 9 13.25 18.65 -12.12
N ALA A 10 12.87 18.71 -13.39
CA ALA A 10 11.67 19.43 -13.84
C ALA A 10 10.39 18.75 -13.37
N SER A 11 10.30 17.42 -13.37
CA SER A 11 9.13 16.68 -12.85
C SER A 11 8.98 16.79 -11.34
N LEU A 12 10.08 16.88 -10.59
CA LEU A 12 10.09 17.12 -9.14
C LEU A 12 9.77 18.58 -8.79
N LEU A 13 10.22 19.55 -9.61
CA LEU A 13 9.92 20.97 -9.43
C LEU A 13 8.46 21.30 -9.83
N LEU A 14 7.89 20.59 -10.80
CA LEU A 14 6.46 20.71 -11.15
C LEU A 14 5.54 20.15 -10.05
N ALA A 15 5.99 19.19 -9.26
CA ALA A 15 5.24 18.70 -8.09
C ALA A 15 5.18 19.74 -6.94
N GLY A 16 6.07 20.73 -6.93
CA GLY A 16 6.13 21.79 -5.91
C GLY A 16 5.48 23.12 -6.27
N GLY A 17 4.96 23.30 -7.51
CA GLY A 17 4.59 24.63 -8.00
C GLY A 17 3.27 24.77 -8.75
N VAL A 18 2.50 23.72 -8.96
CA VAL A 18 1.19 23.83 -9.63
C VAL A 18 0.10 23.92 -8.57
N VAL A 19 -0.21 25.14 -8.14
CA VAL A 19 -1.56 25.47 -7.66
C VAL A 19 -2.45 25.52 -8.89
N ALA A 20 -2.74 24.36 -9.47
CA ALA A 20 -3.85 24.24 -10.41
C ALA A 20 -5.13 24.54 -9.63
N ALA A 21 -6.03 25.34 -10.21
CA ALA A 21 -7.40 25.47 -9.75
C ALA A 21 -7.93 24.06 -9.38
N PRO A 22 -8.78 23.94 -8.34
CA PRO A 22 -9.28 22.64 -7.91
C PRO A 22 -10.01 22.00 -9.09
N ALA A 23 -9.28 21.20 -9.87
CA ALA A 23 -9.89 20.30 -10.82
C ALA A 23 -10.82 19.42 -9.99
N GLU A 24 -12.09 19.34 -10.38
CA GLU A 24 -13.04 18.44 -9.75
C GLU A 24 -12.37 17.08 -9.60
N ASP A 25 -12.33 16.57 -8.36
CA ASP A 25 -11.89 15.21 -8.12
C ASP A 25 -12.57 14.28 -9.12
N VAL A 26 -11.85 13.27 -9.59
CA VAL A 26 -12.51 12.14 -10.28
C VAL A 26 -13.58 11.55 -9.35
N GLY A 27 -13.61 12.09 -8.16
CA GLY A 27 -14.42 11.92 -6.97
C GLY A 27 -15.68 11.10 -7.13
N GLY A 28 -15.92 10.21 -6.19
CA GLY A 28 -16.96 9.21 -6.24
C GLY A 28 -16.39 7.84 -6.57
N THR A 29 -17.27 6.88 -6.70
CA THR A 29 -16.91 5.50 -7.03
C THR A 29 -16.72 5.37 -8.54
N VAL A 30 -15.53 5.00 -8.97
CA VAL A 30 -15.28 4.62 -10.35
C VAL A 30 -15.39 3.11 -10.44
N THR A 31 -16.33 2.62 -11.23
CA THR A 31 -16.57 1.17 -11.40
C THR A 31 -15.98 0.74 -12.73
N PRO A 32 -14.96 -0.13 -12.73
CA PRO A 32 -14.56 -0.79 -13.96
C PRO A 32 -15.69 -1.72 -14.38
N TYR A 33 -16.28 -1.45 -15.52
CA TYR A 33 -17.22 -2.35 -16.16
C TYR A 33 -16.50 -3.02 -17.32
N SER A 34 -16.12 -4.29 -17.11
CA SER A 34 -15.53 -5.11 -18.16
C SER A 34 -16.63 -5.57 -19.12
N LEU A 35 -17.24 -4.62 -19.80
CA LEU A 35 -17.98 -4.97 -20.99
C LEU A 35 -16.94 -5.17 -22.08
N ASN A 36 -16.99 -6.31 -22.69
CA ASN A 36 -16.35 -6.47 -23.96
C ASN A 36 -17.05 -5.50 -24.91
N ALA A 37 -16.50 -4.29 -25.04
CA ALA A 37 -17.08 -3.21 -25.81
C ALA A 37 -17.31 -3.59 -27.28
N PHE A 38 -16.77 -4.72 -27.72
CA PHE A 38 -16.92 -5.25 -29.07
C PHE A 38 -18.13 -6.17 -29.24
N ASN A 39 -18.60 -6.85 -28.18
CA ASN A 39 -19.63 -7.89 -28.30
C ASN A 39 -20.99 -7.50 -27.68
N GLY A 40 -21.10 -6.33 -27.03
CA GLY A 40 -22.33 -5.91 -26.38
C GLY A 40 -23.12 -4.88 -27.19
N ASP A 41 -24.42 -4.90 -27.11
CA ASP A 41 -25.29 -3.85 -27.57
C ASP A 41 -25.11 -2.59 -26.69
N ALA A 42 -24.88 -1.43 -27.32
CA ALA A 42 -24.66 -0.17 -26.63
C ALA A 42 -25.89 0.28 -25.83
N ASP A 43 -27.10 -0.06 -26.27
CA ASP A 43 -28.32 0.26 -25.55
C ASP A 43 -28.48 -0.61 -24.31
N ALA A 44 -28.25 -1.91 -24.42
CA ALA A 44 -28.26 -2.81 -23.28
C ALA A 44 -27.20 -2.43 -22.21
N ILE A 45 -26.04 -1.96 -22.65
CA ILE A 45 -24.99 -1.46 -21.75
C ILE A 45 -25.47 -0.17 -21.06
N ALA A 46 -26.01 0.78 -21.83
CA ALA A 46 -26.51 2.04 -21.29
C ALA A 46 -27.62 1.80 -20.23
N ASP A 47 -28.54 0.90 -20.51
CA ASP A 47 -29.62 0.55 -19.57
C ASP A 47 -29.06 -0.11 -18.30
N ALA A 48 -28.08 -1.00 -18.40
CA ALA A 48 -27.40 -1.59 -17.25
C ALA A 48 -26.71 -0.52 -16.38
N LEU A 49 -26.04 0.47 -17.00
CA LEU A 49 -25.37 1.56 -16.27
C LEU A 49 -26.37 2.48 -15.58
N ARG A 50 -27.52 2.77 -16.23
CA ARG A 50 -28.64 3.53 -15.64
C ARG A 50 -29.18 2.81 -14.41
N GLU A 51 -29.39 1.49 -14.50
CA GLU A 51 -29.89 0.70 -13.39
C GLU A 51 -28.87 0.66 -12.23
N VAL A 52 -27.57 0.51 -12.49
CA VAL A 52 -26.52 0.61 -11.46
C VAL A 52 -26.54 1.99 -10.80
N LYS A 53 -26.70 3.08 -11.57
CA LYS A 53 -26.82 4.42 -11.01
C LYS A 53 -28.06 4.56 -10.15
N ARG A 54 -29.22 4.12 -10.64
CA ARG A 54 -30.48 4.19 -9.91
C ARG A 54 -30.42 3.41 -8.59
N ARG A 55 -29.85 2.20 -8.63
CA ARG A 55 -29.76 1.29 -7.48
C ARG A 55 -28.64 1.64 -6.52
N GLY A 56 -27.45 1.96 -7.03
CA GLY A 56 -26.23 2.11 -6.25
C GLY A 56 -25.74 3.54 -6.05
N GLY A 57 -26.31 4.52 -6.79
CA GLY A 57 -25.80 5.89 -6.81
C GLY A 57 -24.45 6.04 -7.53
N ILE A 58 -24.02 5.02 -8.30
CA ILE A 58 -22.75 5.02 -9.02
C ILE A 58 -22.96 5.68 -10.38
N SER A 59 -22.23 6.77 -10.66
CA SER A 59 -22.39 7.55 -11.90
C SER A 59 -21.11 7.65 -12.74
N ARG A 60 -20.01 7.03 -12.32
CA ARG A 60 -18.73 7.05 -13.03
C ARG A 60 -18.27 5.62 -13.30
N PHE A 61 -18.05 5.31 -14.58
CA PHE A 61 -17.73 3.97 -15.04
C PHE A 61 -16.48 4.00 -15.92
N VAL A 62 -15.50 3.14 -15.60
CA VAL A 62 -14.29 2.97 -16.40
C VAL A 62 -14.43 1.66 -17.19
N MET A 63 -14.56 1.80 -18.50
CA MET A 63 -14.63 0.68 -19.43
C MET A 63 -13.22 0.17 -19.70
N SER A 64 -13.01 -1.13 -19.73
CA SER A 64 -11.71 -1.72 -20.06
C SER A 64 -11.77 -2.50 -21.38
N GLY A 65 -10.70 -2.45 -22.13
CA GLY A 65 -10.60 -3.20 -23.39
C GLY A 65 -9.28 -2.98 -24.12
N PRO A 66 -9.04 -3.77 -25.16
CA PRO A 66 -9.82 -4.86 -25.71
C PRO A 66 -9.70 -6.22 -24.98
N GLY A 67 -9.05 -6.28 -23.81
CA GLY A 67 -9.01 -7.44 -22.93
C GLY A 67 -7.76 -8.34 -23.06
N HIS A 68 -7.69 -9.37 -22.23
CA HIS A 68 -6.49 -10.21 -22.06
C HIS A 68 -6.05 -10.98 -23.29
N LYS A 69 -6.95 -11.30 -24.22
CA LYS A 69 -6.61 -12.02 -25.46
C LYS A 69 -5.61 -11.25 -26.34
N VAL A 70 -5.57 -9.93 -26.22
CA VAL A 70 -4.61 -9.07 -26.93
C VAL A 70 -3.16 -9.30 -26.47
N ARG A 71 -2.95 -9.73 -25.25
CA ARG A 71 -1.59 -10.13 -24.80
C ARG A 71 -1.01 -11.27 -25.64
N VAL A 72 -1.86 -12.09 -26.21
CA VAL A 72 -1.46 -13.21 -27.08
C VAL A 72 -1.52 -12.80 -28.55
N ASN A 73 -2.62 -12.20 -28.96
CA ASN A 73 -2.93 -11.94 -30.38
C ASN A 73 -2.33 -10.64 -30.93
N GLY A 74 -1.85 -9.75 -30.07
CA GLY A 74 -1.34 -8.44 -30.44
C GLY A 74 -2.33 -7.30 -30.19
N MET A 75 -1.80 -6.09 -30.09
CA MET A 75 -2.61 -4.87 -30.02
C MET A 75 -3.38 -4.70 -31.32
N LEU A 76 -4.55 -4.10 -31.23
CA LEU A 76 -5.27 -3.63 -32.40
C LEU A 76 -4.40 -2.62 -33.17
N ASP A 77 -4.66 -2.43 -34.44
CA ASP A 77 -4.12 -1.30 -35.19
C ASP A 77 -4.82 0.03 -34.79
N ALA A 78 -4.39 1.13 -35.33
CA ALA A 78 -4.95 2.44 -35.03
C ALA A 78 -6.45 2.54 -35.34
N GLU A 79 -6.92 1.91 -36.44
CA GLU A 79 -8.34 1.89 -36.81
C GLU A 79 -9.17 1.04 -35.83
N GLY A 80 -8.66 -0.10 -35.38
CA GLY A 80 -9.32 -0.90 -34.36
C GLY A 80 -9.46 -0.17 -33.03
N TYR A 81 -8.44 0.61 -32.64
CA TYR A 81 -8.56 1.48 -31.46
C TYR A 81 -9.48 2.68 -31.69
N ALA A 82 -9.54 3.26 -32.91
CA ALA A 82 -10.50 4.28 -33.24
C ALA A 82 -11.93 3.73 -33.19
N ALA A 83 -12.18 2.53 -33.71
CA ALA A 83 -13.46 1.84 -33.60
C ALA A 83 -13.90 1.63 -32.16
N LEU A 84 -12.97 1.20 -31.28
CA LEU A 84 -13.20 1.11 -29.84
C LEU A 84 -13.55 2.48 -29.25
N GLY A 85 -12.83 3.53 -29.62
CA GLY A 85 -13.10 4.90 -29.20
C GLY A 85 -14.50 5.37 -29.64
N ARG A 86 -14.91 5.11 -30.88
CA ARG A 86 -16.27 5.43 -31.36
C ARG A 86 -17.36 4.76 -30.53
N ARG A 87 -17.15 3.50 -30.14
CA ARG A 87 -18.08 2.77 -29.27
C ARG A 87 -18.17 3.37 -27.88
N ILE A 88 -17.04 3.75 -27.28
CA ILE A 88 -17.00 4.48 -26.01
C ILE A 88 -17.74 5.82 -26.14
N GLY A 89 -17.50 6.56 -27.22
CA GLY A 89 -18.16 7.82 -27.52
C GLY A 89 -19.67 7.69 -27.73
N GLU A 90 -20.13 6.63 -28.39
CA GLU A 90 -21.55 6.28 -28.50
C GLU A 90 -22.19 6.04 -27.15
N LEU A 91 -21.60 5.15 -26.32
CA LEU A 91 -22.09 4.87 -24.99
C LEU A 91 -22.14 6.15 -24.14
N ARG A 92 -21.07 6.96 -24.18
CA ARG A 92 -21.00 8.24 -23.46
C ARG A 92 -22.16 9.16 -23.84
N ARG A 93 -22.47 9.30 -25.12
CA ARG A 93 -23.60 10.14 -25.58
C ARG A 93 -24.95 9.60 -25.09
N LYS A 94 -25.14 8.26 -25.10
CA LYS A 94 -26.39 7.62 -24.66
C LYS A 94 -26.65 7.87 -23.18
N VAL A 95 -25.62 7.88 -22.33
CA VAL A 95 -25.78 7.98 -20.86
C VAL A 95 -25.51 9.38 -20.31
N ALA A 96 -25.02 10.31 -21.11
CA ALA A 96 -24.75 11.69 -20.68
C ALA A 96 -25.99 12.44 -20.14
N PRO A 97 -27.21 12.29 -20.74
CA PRO A 97 -28.41 12.91 -20.17
C PRO A 97 -28.73 12.45 -18.76
N ASP A 98 -28.28 11.26 -18.40
CA ASP A 98 -28.46 10.68 -17.07
C ASP A 98 -27.35 11.13 -16.09
N GLY A 99 -26.42 12.04 -16.49
CA GLY A 99 -25.29 12.46 -15.68
C GLY A 99 -24.32 11.31 -15.36
N ILE A 100 -24.18 10.36 -16.28
CA ILE A 100 -23.22 9.25 -16.18
C ILE A 100 -21.97 9.59 -16.99
N LEU A 101 -20.79 9.42 -16.37
CA LEU A 101 -19.49 9.66 -16.98
C LEU A 101 -18.82 8.33 -17.35
N ILE A 102 -18.25 8.30 -18.56
CA ILE A 102 -17.55 7.12 -19.09
C ILE A 102 -16.06 7.43 -19.20
N GLY A 103 -15.25 6.63 -18.47
CA GLY A 103 -13.80 6.56 -18.57
C GLY A 103 -13.37 5.31 -19.34
N TYR A 104 -12.08 5.20 -19.57
CA TYR A 104 -11.47 4.07 -20.26
C TYR A 104 -10.17 3.61 -19.60
N LYS A 105 -9.96 2.31 -19.51
CA LYS A 105 -8.70 1.69 -19.10
C LYS A 105 -8.13 0.90 -20.26
N MET A 106 -6.95 1.32 -20.74
CA MET A 106 -6.25 0.67 -21.83
C MET A 106 -5.57 -0.61 -21.35
N MET A 107 -5.97 -1.72 -21.92
CA MET A 107 -5.40 -3.05 -21.71
C MET A 107 -5.15 -3.72 -23.05
N PRO A 108 -3.94 -4.07 -23.37
CA PRO A 108 -2.65 -3.94 -22.67
C PRO A 108 -1.93 -2.63 -22.99
N THR A 109 -0.79 -2.38 -22.30
CA THR A 109 0.12 -1.28 -22.59
C THR A 109 1.47 -1.79 -23.13
N THR A 110 2.45 -2.11 -22.28
CA THR A 110 3.74 -2.65 -22.73
C THR A 110 3.67 -4.12 -23.17
N ASN A 111 2.69 -4.89 -22.69
CA ASN A 111 2.42 -6.26 -23.18
C ASN A 111 1.56 -6.22 -24.46
N CYS A 112 2.19 -6.01 -25.60
CA CYS A 112 1.54 -5.68 -26.86
C CYS A 112 1.29 -6.85 -27.83
N GLY A 113 1.52 -8.09 -27.37
CA GLY A 113 1.29 -9.32 -28.17
C GLY A 113 2.56 -9.89 -28.81
N ILE A 114 2.48 -11.13 -29.31
CA ILE A 114 3.65 -11.88 -29.77
C ILE A 114 4.25 -11.32 -31.07
N ASN A 115 3.40 -10.84 -31.97
CA ASN A 115 3.80 -10.49 -33.35
C ASN A 115 4.10 -9.00 -33.55
N HIS A 116 4.51 -8.28 -32.51
CA HIS A 116 4.89 -6.87 -32.67
C HIS A 116 6.28 -6.71 -33.31
N PRO A 117 6.48 -5.65 -34.12
CA PRO A 117 7.74 -5.44 -34.87
C PRO A 117 8.83 -4.77 -34.01
N TRP A 118 8.48 -4.22 -32.85
CA TRP A 118 9.38 -3.41 -32.02
C TRP A 118 10.38 -4.29 -31.26
N ARG A 119 11.46 -3.68 -30.78
CA ARG A 119 12.44 -4.33 -29.92
C ARG A 119 11.74 -4.97 -28.71
N LYS A 120 12.00 -6.26 -28.53
CA LYS A 120 11.42 -7.06 -27.46
C LYS A 120 12.13 -6.85 -26.15
N PHE A 121 11.39 -6.97 -25.06
CA PHE A 121 11.91 -6.89 -23.70
C PHE A 121 12.78 -8.13 -23.41
N THR A 122 14.03 -7.93 -22.98
CA THR A 122 14.98 -9.02 -22.65
C THR A 122 15.13 -9.12 -21.13
N LEU A 123 14.92 -10.29 -20.57
CA LEU A 123 15.06 -10.56 -19.13
C LEU A 123 16.53 -10.67 -18.72
N ALA A 124 16.78 -10.67 -17.42
CA ALA A 124 18.11 -10.81 -16.81
C ALA A 124 18.81 -12.15 -17.19
N ASP A 125 18.06 -13.21 -17.43
CA ASP A 125 18.58 -14.50 -17.90
C ASP A 125 18.79 -14.58 -19.43
N GLY A 126 18.54 -13.48 -20.14
CA GLY A 126 18.66 -13.38 -21.58
C GLY A 126 17.43 -13.85 -22.37
N LYS A 127 16.43 -14.39 -21.70
CA LYS A 127 15.20 -14.77 -22.37
C LYS A 127 14.42 -13.54 -22.83
N VAL A 128 13.91 -13.62 -24.04
CA VAL A 128 13.09 -12.58 -24.64
C VAL A 128 11.64 -12.78 -24.24
N ARG A 129 11.00 -11.73 -23.71
CA ARG A 129 9.55 -11.73 -23.51
C ARG A 129 8.86 -11.41 -24.83
N ALA A 130 8.45 -12.45 -25.53
CA ALA A 130 7.95 -12.34 -26.89
C ALA A 130 6.78 -11.35 -27.09
N PHE A 131 5.94 -11.18 -26.06
CA PHE A 131 4.74 -10.34 -26.10
C PHE A 131 4.91 -8.95 -25.45
N THR A 132 6.13 -8.58 -25.04
CA THR A 132 6.39 -7.30 -24.37
C THR A 132 7.37 -6.47 -25.18
N ALA A 133 6.97 -5.26 -25.54
CA ALA A 133 7.86 -4.29 -26.17
C ALA A 133 8.78 -3.65 -25.11
N CYS A 134 9.99 -3.32 -25.56
CA CYS A 134 10.92 -2.49 -24.78
C CYS A 134 10.43 -1.04 -24.77
N PRO A 135 10.18 -0.38 -23.62
CA PRO A 135 9.76 1.03 -23.58
C PRO A 135 10.77 2.00 -24.17
N GLY A 136 12.06 1.58 -24.25
CA GLY A 136 13.13 2.34 -24.91
C GLY A 136 13.05 2.34 -26.45
N ASP A 137 12.15 1.55 -27.05
CA ASP A 137 11.97 1.52 -28.51
C ASP A 137 11.14 2.74 -28.97
N GLU A 138 11.71 3.55 -29.88
CA GLU A 138 11.05 4.77 -30.36
C GLU A 138 9.84 4.47 -31.26
N GLY A 139 9.93 3.41 -32.09
CA GLY A 139 8.83 2.97 -32.94
C GLY A 139 7.64 2.52 -32.10
N PHE A 140 7.89 1.79 -31.04
CA PHE A 140 6.85 1.41 -30.07
C PHE A 140 6.20 2.65 -29.43
N ARG A 141 6.99 3.61 -28.95
CA ARG A 141 6.44 4.83 -28.33
C ARG A 141 5.54 5.61 -29.27
N LYS A 142 5.94 5.76 -30.54
CA LYS A 142 5.14 6.47 -31.57
C LYS A 142 3.83 5.74 -31.88
N ASP A 143 3.89 4.43 -32.06
CA ASP A 143 2.70 3.62 -32.34
C ASP A 143 1.74 3.57 -31.16
N PHE A 144 2.27 3.39 -29.94
CA PHE A 144 1.48 3.43 -28.72
C PHE A 144 0.75 4.77 -28.53
N ALA A 145 1.45 5.87 -28.72
CA ALA A 145 0.87 7.21 -28.64
C ALA A 145 -0.25 7.43 -29.68
N ALA A 146 -0.05 6.98 -30.92
CA ALA A 146 -1.08 7.05 -31.97
C ALA A 146 -2.34 6.25 -31.60
N LYS A 147 -2.18 5.07 -31.03
CA LYS A 147 -3.29 4.23 -30.55
C LYS A 147 -4.05 4.89 -29.39
N CYS A 148 -3.32 5.49 -28.44
CA CYS A 148 -3.93 6.26 -27.34
C CYS A 148 -4.75 7.45 -27.89
N ALA A 149 -4.21 8.21 -28.84
CA ALA A 149 -4.90 9.31 -29.49
C ALA A 149 -6.16 8.86 -30.22
N ALA A 150 -6.09 7.73 -30.93
CA ALA A 150 -7.24 7.19 -31.67
C ALA A 150 -8.43 6.87 -30.75
N VAL A 151 -8.19 6.26 -29.60
CA VAL A 151 -9.25 6.02 -28.60
C VAL A 151 -9.75 7.34 -28.00
N ALA A 152 -8.84 8.21 -27.58
CA ALA A 152 -9.20 9.46 -26.89
C ALA A 152 -9.99 10.40 -27.81
N GLY A 153 -9.55 10.59 -29.05
CA GLY A 153 -10.22 11.47 -30.00
C GLY A 153 -11.64 11.05 -30.37
N ALA A 154 -11.84 9.75 -30.58
CA ALA A 154 -13.15 9.20 -30.91
C ALA A 154 -14.06 9.01 -29.68
N GLY A 155 -13.49 8.65 -28.53
CA GLY A 155 -14.24 8.30 -27.32
C GLY A 155 -14.46 9.44 -26.34
N LYS A 156 -13.52 10.36 -26.25
CA LYS A 156 -13.49 11.47 -25.29
C LYS A 156 -13.84 11.03 -23.86
N PRO A 157 -13.11 10.04 -23.29
CA PRO A 157 -13.38 9.57 -21.94
C PRO A 157 -13.03 10.65 -20.91
N PHE A 158 -13.79 10.75 -19.80
CA PHE A 158 -13.45 11.72 -18.73
C PHE A 158 -12.13 11.35 -18.02
N LEU A 159 -11.79 10.06 -18.01
CA LEU A 159 -10.59 9.49 -17.42
C LEU A 159 -10.04 8.38 -18.32
N TYR A 160 -8.74 8.45 -18.62
CA TYR A 160 -8.01 7.44 -19.39
C TYR A 160 -6.95 6.80 -18.48
N LEU A 161 -7.09 5.55 -18.10
CA LEU A 161 -6.14 4.84 -17.24
C LEU A 161 -5.22 3.93 -18.05
N MET A 162 -3.91 4.03 -17.80
CA MET A 162 -2.93 3.06 -18.26
C MET A 162 -2.93 1.86 -17.31
N ASP A 163 -3.03 0.64 -17.83
CA ASP A 163 -3.13 -0.59 -17.05
C ASP A 163 -1.82 -0.95 -16.31
N ASP A 164 -1.89 -1.90 -15.40
CA ASP A 164 -0.81 -2.36 -14.51
C ASP A 164 0.45 -2.82 -15.23
N ASP A 165 0.36 -3.15 -16.52
CA ASP A 165 1.52 -3.53 -17.32
C ASP A 165 2.25 -2.33 -17.95
N PHE A 166 1.86 -1.09 -17.64
CA PHE A 166 2.62 0.12 -17.93
C PHE A 166 3.84 0.20 -17.01
N ARG A 167 4.76 -0.72 -17.20
CA ARG A 167 5.94 -0.91 -16.35
C ARG A 167 7.03 -1.69 -17.07
N TYR A 168 8.22 -1.74 -16.48
CA TYR A 168 9.18 -2.79 -16.79
C TYR A 168 9.04 -3.97 -15.79
N PHE A 169 9.60 -5.12 -16.15
CA PHE A 169 9.44 -6.36 -15.39
C PHE A 169 10.73 -6.69 -14.64
N THR A 170 10.61 -7.26 -13.44
CA THR A 170 11.73 -7.71 -12.61
C THR A 170 12.85 -6.65 -12.47
N LEU A 171 14.05 -6.98 -12.92
CA LEU A 171 15.22 -6.08 -12.87
C LEU A 171 15.30 -5.07 -14.02
N GLY A 172 14.33 -5.06 -14.95
CA GLY A 172 14.36 -4.20 -16.14
C GLY A 172 14.69 -4.94 -17.43
N CYS A 173 14.80 -4.21 -18.52
CA CYS A 173 15.11 -4.73 -19.85
C CYS A 173 16.62 -4.76 -20.11
N PHE A 174 17.16 -5.94 -20.34
CA PHE A 174 18.59 -6.19 -20.64
C PHE A 174 18.87 -6.34 -22.15
N CYS A 175 18.12 -5.64 -23.00
CA CYS A 175 18.46 -5.60 -24.43
C CYS A 175 19.76 -4.83 -24.66
N GLU A 176 20.42 -5.07 -25.80
CA GLU A 176 21.72 -4.47 -26.12
C GLU A 176 21.75 -2.94 -26.03
N ASP A 177 20.66 -2.27 -26.43
CA ASP A 177 20.56 -0.81 -26.30
C ASP A 177 20.59 -0.33 -24.84
N HIS A 178 19.88 -1.03 -23.95
CA HIS A 178 19.92 -0.70 -22.53
C HIS A 178 21.31 -0.95 -21.93
N LEU A 179 21.98 -2.05 -22.29
CA LEU A 179 23.32 -2.34 -21.83
C LEU A 179 24.32 -1.28 -22.29
N ARG A 180 24.28 -0.89 -23.58
CA ARG A 180 25.09 0.18 -24.16
C ARG A 180 24.87 1.52 -23.45
N ARG A 181 23.61 1.96 -23.35
CA ARG A 181 23.25 3.23 -22.69
C ARG A 181 23.61 3.24 -21.21
N PHE A 182 23.54 2.11 -20.54
CA PHE A 182 23.99 2.01 -19.16
C PHE A 182 25.52 2.11 -19.03
N ALA A 183 26.28 1.53 -19.96
CA ALA A 183 27.74 1.71 -20.01
C ALA A 183 28.12 3.19 -20.18
N GLU A 184 27.41 3.93 -21.06
CA GLU A 184 27.61 5.37 -21.26
C GLU A 184 27.32 6.18 -19.98
N ILE A 185 26.27 5.83 -19.23
CA ILE A 185 25.88 6.52 -17.98
C ILE A 185 26.81 6.18 -16.83
N SER A 186 27.19 4.92 -16.69
CA SER A 186 28.00 4.42 -15.56
C SER A 186 29.52 4.59 -15.78
N GLY A 187 29.93 4.87 -17.01
CA GLY A 187 31.33 4.87 -17.40
C GLY A 187 32.02 3.49 -17.42
N VAL A 188 31.20 2.40 -17.20
CA VAL A 188 31.75 1.04 -17.13
C VAL A 188 30.92 0.12 -18.02
N SER A 189 31.57 -0.48 -19.01
CA SER A 189 30.94 -1.51 -19.83
C SER A 189 30.86 -2.82 -19.04
N ARG A 190 29.65 -3.36 -18.94
CA ARG A 190 29.36 -4.65 -18.31
C ARG A 190 28.52 -5.50 -19.24
N GLY A 191 28.88 -6.74 -19.39
CA GLY A 191 28.01 -7.74 -19.99
C GLY A 191 26.75 -7.95 -19.12
N ARG A 192 25.73 -8.56 -19.71
CA ARG A 192 24.44 -8.79 -19.00
C ARG A 192 24.66 -9.54 -17.67
N GLU A 193 25.44 -10.61 -17.65
CA GLU A 193 25.68 -11.43 -16.46
C GLU A 193 26.40 -10.64 -15.36
N GLU A 194 27.43 -9.88 -15.74
CA GLU A 194 28.17 -9.01 -14.82
C GLU A 194 27.27 -7.92 -14.23
N LEU A 195 26.42 -7.30 -15.05
CA LEU A 195 25.46 -6.33 -14.58
C LEU A 195 24.44 -6.95 -13.63
N VAL A 196 23.90 -8.14 -13.94
CA VAL A 196 22.98 -8.86 -13.05
C VAL A 196 23.65 -9.19 -11.72
N LYS A 197 24.92 -9.61 -11.73
CA LYS A 197 25.71 -9.85 -10.51
C LYS A 197 25.87 -8.56 -9.70
N ALA A 198 26.21 -7.44 -10.35
CA ALA A 198 26.34 -6.14 -9.70
C ALA A 198 25.01 -5.61 -9.13
N LEU A 199 23.89 -5.79 -9.85
CA LEU A 199 22.56 -5.42 -9.37
C LEU A 199 22.10 -6.25 -8.16
N ARG A 200 22.61 -7.47 -8.00
CA ARG A 200 22.33 -8.35 -6.85
C ARG A 200 23.28 -8.14 -5.69
N ALA A 201 24.39 -7.41 -5.91
CA ALA A 201 25.35 -7.14 -4.85
C ALA A 201 24.70 -6.34 -3.71
N GLU A 202 25.05 -6.71 -2.50
CA GLU A 202 24.59 -6.00 -1.29
C GLU A 202 25.47 -4.76 -1.01
N GLY A 203 25.00 -3.93 -0.07
CA GLY A 203 25.71 -2.73 0.35
C GLY A 203 25.49 -1.52 -0.54
N VAL A 204 26.10 -0.41 -0.17
CA VAL A 204 25.90 0.92 -0.75
C VAL A 204 26.29 0.96 -2.24
N GLU A 205 27.36 0.28 -2.63
CA GLU A 205 27.80 0.27 -4.05
C GLU A 205 26.83 -0.51 -4.94
N GLY A 206 26.34 -1.68 -4.49
CA GLY A 206 25.29 -2.39 -5.20
C GLY A 206 24.01 -1.56 -5.33
N GLN A 207 23.66 -0.79 -4.31
CA GLN A 207 22.52 0.11 -4.34
C GLN A 207 22.71 1.26 -5.33
N LYS A 208 23.90 1.87 -5.43
CA LYS A 208 24.18 2.90 -6.44
C LYS A 208 23.99 2.39 -7.87
N ILE A 209 24.46 1.16 -8.14
CA ILE A 209 24.29 0.52 -9.46
C ILE A 209 22.80 0.26 -9.74
N ARG A 210 22.07 -0.27 -8.76
CA ARG A 210 20.60 -0.48 -8.87
C ARG A 210 19.88 0.82 -9.17
N MET A 211 20.19 1.89 -8.46
CA MET A 211 19.59 3.20 -8.64
C MET A 211 19.87 3.78 -10.03
N ALA A 212 21.10 3.66 -10.52
CA ALA A 212 21.46 4.13 -11.86
C ALA A 212 20.74 3.35 -12.97
N TRP A 213 20.70 2.01 -12.84
CA TRP A 213 19.97 1.14 -13.75
C TRP A 213 18.48 1.41 -13.75
N HIS A 214 17.89 1.56 -12.57
CA HIS A 214 16.48 1.88 -12.38
C HIS A 214 16.10 3.21 -13.03
N ARG A 215 16.93 4.26 -12.83
CA ARG A 215 16.70 5.57 -13.46
C ARG A 215 16.69 5.50 -14.98
N LEU A 216 17.58 4.71 -15.60
CA LEU A 216 17.56 4.48 -17.04
C LEU A 216 16.22 3.87 -17.50
N GLN A 217 15.79 2.81 -16.82
CA GLN A 217 14.54 2.10 -17.14
C GLN A 217 13.31 2.99 -16.94
N THR A 218 13.25 3.71 -15.83
CA THR A 218 12.15 4.65 -15.53
C THR A 218 12.14 5.83 -16.50
N GLY A 219 13.31 6.29 -16.94
CA GLY A 219 13.43 7.32 -17.97
C GLY A 219 12.73 6.96 -19.26
N ASP A 220 12.83 5.70 -19.70
CA ASP A 220 12.12 5.24 -20.91
C ASP A 220 10.59 5.14 -20.71
N LEU A 221 10.13 4.78 -19.51
CA LEU A 221 8.71 4.82 -19.18
C LEU A 221 8.17 6.27 -19.12
N LEU A 222 8.97 7.22 -18.64
CA LEU A 222 8.61 8.64 -18.64
C LEU A 222 8.47 9.18 -20.06
N LEU A 223 9.37 8.79 -20.99
CA LEU A 223 9.24 9.16 -22.41
C LEU A 223 7.99 8.55 -23.05
N LEU A 224 7.68 7.29 -22.73
CA LEU A 224 6.45 6.64 -23.21
C LEU A 224 5.20 7.33 -22.65
N ALA A 225 5.20 7.66 -21.35
CA ALA A 225 4.11 8.36 -20.68
C ALA A 225 3.87 9.75 -21.30
N LYS A 226 4.95 10.51 -21.54
CA LYS A 226 4.88 11.83 -22.15
C LYS A 226 4.32 11.76 -23.58
N ALA A 227 4.82 10.84 -24.41
CA ALA A 227 4.33 10.66 -25.77
C ALA A 227 2.83 10.32 -25.81
N ALA A 228 2.36 9.42 -24.93
CA ALA A 228 0.96 9.07 -24.81
C ALA A 228 0.11 10.26 -24.33
N SER A 229 0.58 11.00 -23.34
CA SER A 229 -0.11 12.17 -22.77
C SER A 229 -0.27 13.29 -23.83
N GLU A 230 0.79 13.64 -24.54
CA GLU A 230 0.77 14.67 -25.59
C GLU A 230 -0.20 14.29 -26.72
N ALA A 231 -0.19 13.02 -27.13
CA ALA A 231 -1.07 12.53 -28.18
C ALA A 231 -2.56 12.51 -27.74
N ILE A 232 -2.84 12.12 -26.49
CA ILE A 232 -4.19 12.17 -25.92
C ILE A 232 -4.66 13.62 -25.80
N ALA A 233 -3.84 14.52 -25.26
CA ALA A 233 -4.19 15.93 -25.09
C ALA A 233 -4.47 16.63 -26.42
N ALA A 234 -3.72 16.32 -27.49
CA ALA A 234 -3.99 16.83 -28.83
C ALA A 234 -5.32 16.32 -29.38
N ALA A 235 -5.74 15.10 -29.08
CA ALA A 235 -6.97 14.49 -29.57
C ALA A 235 -8.20 14.79 -28.69
N SER A 236 -8.03 14.98 -27.40
CA SER A 236 -9.09 15.20 -26.40
C SER A 236 -8.51 15.94 -25.17
N PRO A 237 -8.40 17.29 -25.23
CA PRO A 237 -7.76 18.08 -24.17
C PRO A 237 -8.40 17.95 -22.79
N GLU A 238 -9.69 17.65 -22.74
CA GLU A 238 -10.46 17.46 -21.50
C GLU A 238 -10.23 16.10 -20.83
N THR A 239 -9.65 15.13 -21.54
CA THR A 239 -9.43 13.78 -21.02
C THR A 239 -8.29 13.76 -20.00
N ARG A 240 -8.57 13.46 -18.75
CA ARG A 240 -7.56 13.23 -17.72
C ARG A 240 -6.89 11.87 -17.93
N VAL A 241 -5.57 11.82 -17.78
CA VAL A 241 -4.82 10.56 -17.92
C VAL A 241 -4.23 10.16 -16.57
N GLY A 242 -4.37 8.89 -16.21
CA GLY A 242 -3.88 8.33 -14.97
C GLY A 242 -3.16 6.99 -15.15
N LEU A 243 -2.53 6.54 -14.08
CA LEU A 243 -1.75 5.32 -14.00
C LEU A 243 -2.41 4.30 -13.08
N CYS A 244 -2.57 3.05 -13.53
CA CYS A 244 -2.74 1.91 -12.64
C CYS A 244 -1.36 1.47 -12.15
N ALA A 245 -1.05 1.74 -10.88
CA ALA A 245 0.26 1.45 -10.32
C ALA A 245 0.30 0.06 -9.67
N PRO A 246 1.22 -0.83 -10.10
CA PRO A 246 1.29 -2.19 -9.58
C PRO A 246 2.02 -2.32 -8.23
N GLY A 247 2.35 -1.22 -7.55
CA GLY A 247 3.04 -1.22 -6.26
C GLY A 247 4.48 -1.75 -6.28
N ARG A 248 5.15 -1.69 -7.44
CA ARG A 248 6.49 -2.27 -7.64
C ARG A 248 7.60 -1.25 -7.79
N PHE A 249 7.26 0.02 -7.93
CA PHE A 249 8.20 1.13 -8.01
C PHE A 249 8.22 1.92 -6.70
N PRO A 250 9.31 2.59 -6.39
CA PRO A 250 9.29 3.64 -5.37
C PRO A 250 8.20 4.68 -5.69
N GLU A 251 7.62 5.25 -4.66
CA GLU A 251 6.50 6.18 -4.78
C GLU A 251 6.87 7.42 -5.60
N ARG A 252 8.11 7.91 -5.51
CA ARG A 252 8.60 9.05 -6.28
C ARG A 252 8.61 8.79 -7.79
N GLU A 253 8.98 7.58 -8.25
CA GLU A 253 8.97 7.21 -9.67
C GLU A 253 7.55 6.99 -10.16
N THR A 254 6.70 6.38 -9.34
CA THR A 254 5.26 6.23 -9.63
C THR A 254 4.61 7.60 -9.77
N ALA A 255 4.92 8.55 -8.87
CA ALA A 255 4.46 9.93 -8.95
C ALA A 255 4.96 10.63 -10.22
N ALA A 256 6.24 10.47 -10.57
CA ALA A 256 6.82 11.08 -11.77
C ALA A 256 6.14 10.57 -13.06
N ILE A 257 5.87 9.26 -13.16
CA ILE A 257 5.14 8.68 -14.30
C ILE A 257 3.71 9.21 -14.36
N ALA A 258 3.00 9.28 -13.22
CA ALA A 258 1.65 9.82 -13.17
C ALA A 258 1.60 11.31 -13.55
N CYS A 259 2.57 12.12 -13.12
CA CYS A 259 2.71 13.52 -13.51
C CYS A 259 2.98 13.66 -15.03
N ALA A 260 3.83 12.80 -15.60
CA ALA A 260 4.09 12.79 -17.04
C ALA A 260 2.83 12.43 -17.85
N LEU A 261 2.02 11.50 -17.36
CA LEU A 261 0.73 11.12 -17.98
C LEU A 261 -0.32 12.24 -17.85
N ALA A 262 -0.30 12.98 -16.77
CA ALA A 262 -1.32 13.99 -16.48
C ALA A 262 -1.29 15.20 -17.43
N GLY A 263 -0.15 15.52 -18.05
CA GLY A 263 -0.05 16.54 -19.10
C GLY A 263 -0.55 17.94 -18.70
N GLY A 264 -0.46 18.32 -17.43
CA GLY A 264 -0.97 19.60 -16.90
C GLY A 264 -2.28 19.47 -16.10
N HIS A 265 -2.98 18.33 -16.18
CA HIS A 265 -4.08 18.01 -15.29
C HIS A 265 -3.56 17.54 -13.93
N ARG A 266 -4.46 17.47 -12.93
CA ARG A 266 -4.16 16.83 -11.65
C ARG A 266 -3.81 15.34 -11.87
N PRO A 267 -2.63 14.85 -11.42
CA PRO A 267 -2.24 13.45 -11.60
C PRO A 267 -3.20 12.49 -10.90
N VAL A 268 -3.46 11.35 -11.53
CA VAL A 268 -4.33 10.29 -10.98
C VAL A 268 -3.54 8.99 -10.92
N ILE A 269 -3.55 8.33 -9.77
CA ILE A 269 -3.00 6.99 -9.60
C ILE A 269 -4.08 6.07 -9.05
N ARG A 270 -4.38 4.96 -9.74
CA ARG A 270 -5.07 3.83 -9.15
C ARG A 270 -4.00 2.90 -8.57
N TRP A 271 -3.99 2.78 -7.27
CA TRP A 271 -3.02 1.94 -6.57
C TRP A 271 -3.53 0.50 -6.46
N TRP A 272 -2.65 -0.45 -6.81
CA TRP A 272 -2.93 -1.87 -6.64
C TRP A 272 -2.99 -2.19 -5.14
N GLY A 273 -4.15 -2.63 -4.69
CA GLY A 273 -4.40 -2.93 -3.30
C GLY A 273 -5.39 -4.04 -3.14
N SER A 274 -5.76 -4.68 -4.25
CA SER A 274 -6.77 -5.71 -4.23
C SER A 274 -6.31 -6.94 -3.45
N VAL A 275 -7.22 -7.40 -2.66
CA VAL A 275 -7.10 -8.60 -1.85
C VAL A 275 -7.61 -9.75 -2.67
N TYR A 276 -6.72 -10.31 -3.50
CA TYR A 276 -7.06 -11.50 -4.27
C TYR A 276 -7.07 -12.73 -3.38
N GLY A 277 -8.16 -13.47 -3.38
CA GLY A 277 -8.26 -14.76 -2.72
C GLY A 277 -9.27 -14.81 -1.57
N TYR A 278 -9.04 -15.73 -0.66
CA TYR A 278 -9.98 -16.09 0.38
C TYR A 278 -10.24 -14.98 1.40
N ASP A 279 -11.43 -14.99 1.98
CA ASP A 279 -11.92 -14.04 2.96
C ASP A 279 -11.43 -14.41 4.38
N PHE A 280 -10.14 -14.20 4.65
CA PHE A 280 -9.57 -14.36 5.99
C PHE A 280 -9.47 -13.00 6.69
N PRO A 281 -10.36 -12.69 7.64
CA PRO A 281 -10.42 -11.36 8.26
C PRO A 281 -9.10 -10.90 8.85
N VAL A 282 -8.43 -11.77 9.59
CA VAL A 282 -7.18 -11.44 10.30
C VAL A 282 -5.99 -11.12 9.39
N GLU A 283 -6.02 -11.55 8.13
CA GLU A 283 -4.97 -11.25 7.16
C GLU A 283 -5.18 -9.90 6.46
N THR A 284 -6.38 -9.34 6.55
CA THR A 284 -6.75 -8.09 5.86
C THR A 284 -5.83 -6.93 6.26
N SER A 285 -5.46 -6.83 7.53
CA SER A 285 -4.57 -5.77 8.01
C SER A 285 -3.19 -5.80 7.33
N GLY A 286 -2.60 -7.00 7.15
CA GLY A 286 -1.31 -7.14 6.47
C GLY A 286 -1.36 -6.79 4.98
N LEU A 287 -2.49 -7.03 4.34
CA LEU A 287 -2.71 -6.72 2.92
C LEU A 287 -2.84 -5.21 2.68
N LEU A 288 -3.30 -4.45 3.67
CA LEU A 288 -3.46 -3.00 3.61
C LEU A 288 -2.14 -2.23 3.76
N PHE A 289 -1.05 -2.87 4.22
CA PHE A 289 0.25 -2.19 4.39
C PHE A 289 0.71 -1.45 3.12
N SER A 290 0.64 -2.11 1.98
CA SER A 290 1.08 -1.50 0.72
C SER A 290 0.23 -0.29 0.32
N ALA A 291 -1.09 -0.35 0.57
CA ALA A 291 -2.00 0.74 0.31
C ALA A 291 -1.71 1.94 1.23
N GLN A 292 -1.56 1.69 2.53
CA GLN A 292 -1.21 2.73 3.51
C GLN A 292 0.13 3.36 3.18
N TRP A 293 1.18 2.55 2.98
CA TRP A 293 2.51 3.01 2.61
C TRP A 293 2.47 3.94 1.42
N SER A 294 1.84 3.49 0.35
CA SER A 294 1.82 4.27 -0.89
C SER A 294 1.09 5.59 -0.73
N ARG A 295 -0.05 5.58 -0.03
CA ARG A 295 -0.80 6.82 0.17
C ARG A 295 -0.04 7.83 1.02
N GLU A 296 0.62 7.42 2.09
CA GLU A 296 1.38 8.31 2.97
C GLU A 296 2.65 8.85 2.32
N ASN A 297 3.26 8.08 1.40
CA ASN A 297 4.53 8.44 0.76
C ASN A 297 4.38 9.02 -0.67
N LEU A 298 3.15 9.16 -1.18
CA LEU A 298 2.86 9.90 -2.40
C LEU A 298 2.61 11.39 -2.11
N PRO A 299 3.01 12.30 -3.01
CA PRO A 299 2.71 13.73 -2.89
C PRO A 299 1.20 13.99 -2.71
N ARG A 300 0.83 14.92 -1.83
CA ARG A 300 -0.58 15.25 -1.52
C ARG A 300 -1.38 15.75 -2.73
N GLY A 301 -0.74 16.36 -3.73
CA GLY A 301 -1.38 16.83 -4.96
C GLY A 301 -1.89 15.74 -5.89
N ILE A 302 -1.49 14.48 -5.67
CA ILE A 302 -1.91 13.34 -6.51
C ILE A 302 -3.26 12.81 -6.03
N GLU A 303 -4.17 12.61 -6.95
CA GLU A 303 -5.43 11.91 -6.70
C GLU A 303 -5.19 10.40 -6.67
N CYS A 304 -5.41 9.78 -5.51
CA CYS A 304 -5.19 8.36 -5.32
C CYS A 304 -6.51 7.61 -5.29
N LEU A 305 -6.67 6.65 -6.20
CA LEU A 305 -7.79 5.71 -6.22
C LEU A 305 -7.32 4.36 -5.65
N TYR A 306 -8.08 3.80 -4.75
CA TYR A 306 -7.83 2.44 -4.25
C TYR A 306 -8.49 1.42 -5.16
N GLU A 307 -7.77 0.37 -5.56
CA GLU A 307 -8.36 -0.75 -6.30
C GLU A 307 -9.19 -1.63 -5.36
N ALA A 308 -10.48 -1.35 -5.30
CA ALA A 308 -11.43 -2.17 -4.54
C ALA A 308 -11.97 -3.30 -5.45
N ASP A 309 -11.12 -4.31 -5.69
CA ASP A 309 -11.42 -5.41 -6.59
C ASP A 309 -11.64 -6.73 -5.81
N PRO A 310 -12.87 -7.26 -5.78
CA PRO A 310 -13.18 -8.54 -5.12
C PRO A 310 -12.78 -9.74 -6.00
N CYS A 311 -11.65 -9.71 -6.69
CA CYS A 311 -11.19 -10.80 -7.55
C CYS A 311 -11.26 -12.17 -6.83
N PRO A 312 -11.82 -13.19 -7.48
CA PRO A 312 -12.22 -13.34 -8.89
C PRO A 312 -13.64 -12.84 -9.22
N HIS A 313 -14.08 -11.73 -8.65
CA HIS A 313 -15.35 -11.05 -8.92
C HIS A 313 -16.59 -11.89 -8.52
N SER A 314 -16.50 -12.54 -7.38
CA SER A 314 -17.53 -13.40 -6.86
C SER A 314 -17.65 -13.26 -5.34
N ARG A 315 -18.88 -13.19 -4.85
CA ARG A 315 -19.18 -13.17 -3.40
C ARG A 315 -18.77 -14.43 -2.65
N PHE A 316 -18.49 -15.51 -3.36
CA PHE A 316 -17.89 -16.70 -2.76
C PHE A 316 -16.45 -16.47 -2.24
N TYR A 317 -15.79 -15.40 -2.65
CA TYR A 317 -14.41 -15.07 -2.26
C TYR A 317 -14.27 -13.76 -1.49
N ALA A 318 -15.18 -12.81 -1.71
CA ALA A 318 -15.14 -11.53 -0.98
C ALA A 318 -16.55 -11.07 -0.64
N SER A 319 -16.84 -10.94 0.65
CA SER A 319 -18.14 -10.44 1.13
C SER A 319 -18.30 -8.94 0.85
N ALA A 320 -19.56 -8.47 0.78
CA ALA A 320 -19.84 -7.05 0.69
C ALA A 320 -19.34 -6.29 1.94
N ALA A 321 -19.43 -6.90 3.12
CA ALA A 321 -18.90 -6.34 4.36
C ALA A 321 -17.39 -6.14 4.32
N ARG A 322 -16.63 -7.09 3.73
CA ARG A 322 -15.20 -6.92 3.51
C ARG A 322 -14.89 -5.75 2.59
N MET A 323 -15.64 -5.62 1.49
CA MET A 323 -15.44 -4.51 0.54
C MET A 323 -15.78 -3.16 1.20
N GLU A 324 -16.82 -3.11 2.03
CA GLU A 324 -17.17 -1.94 2.84
C GLU A 324 -16.01 -1.54 3.76
N ALA A 325 -15.47 -2.49 4.54
CA ALA A 325 -14.34 -2.24 5.43
C ALA A 325 -13.10 -1.75 4.66
N LEU A 326 -12.73 -2.43 3.56
CA LEU A 326 -11.59 -2.03 2.73
C LEU A 326 -11.73 -0.62 2.17
N ILE A 327 -12.93 -0.25 1.68
CA ILE A 327 -13.20 1.09 1.17
C ILE A 327 -13.13 2.11 2.31
N THR A 328 -13.78 1.86 3.44
CA THR A 328 -13.77 2.76 4.60
C THR A 328 -12.33 2.99 5.07
N THR A 329 -11.58 1.93 5.30
CA THR A 329 -10.19 2.00 5.79
C THR A 329 -9.26 2.74 4.81
N THR A 330 -9.39 2.49 3.51
CA THR A 330 -8.54 3.20 2.54
C THR A 330 -8.91 4.68 2.40
N LEU A 331 -10.17 5.04 2.58
CA LEU A 331 -10.58 6.44 2.71
C LEU A 331 -10.02 7.06 3.99
N ALA A 332 -9.99 6.32 5.10
CA ALA A 332 -9.32 6.76 6.34
C ALA A 332 -7.80 6.92 6.16
N PHE A 333 -7.15 6.16 5.28
CA PHE A 333 -5.76 6.42 4.85
C PHE A 333 -5.59 7.67 3.97
N GLY A 334 -6.67 8.31 3.54
CA GLY A 334 -6.66 9.51 2.70
C GLY A 334 -6.70 9.24 1.20
N TYR A 335 -7.16 8.09 0.75
CA TYR A 335 -7.49 7.88 -0.66
C TYR A 335 -8.65 8.77 -1.09
N SER A 336 -8.64 9.20 -2.34
CA SER A 336 -9.66 10.11 -2.89
C SER A 336 -10.98 9.38 -3.17
N ALA A 337 -10.90 8.12 -3.63
CA ALA A 337 -12.04 7.27 -3.95
C ALA A 337 -11.58 5.82 -4.17
N PRO A 338 -12.48 4.83 -4.10
CA PRO A 338 -12.21 3.51 -4.65
C PRO A 338 -12.33 3.52 -6.18
N LEU A 339 -11.53 2.71 -6.88
CA LEU A 339 -11.88 2.18 -8.19
C LEU A 339 -12.53 0.82 -7.93
N PHE A 340 -13.84 0.80 -7.80
CA PHE A 340 -14.58 -0.33 -7.26
C PHE A 340 -15.12 -1.25 -8.37
N GLN A 341 -14.73 -2.52 -8.36
CA GLN A 341 -15.27 -3.55 -9.23
C GLN A 341 -16.61 -4.05 -8.65
N ALA A 342 -17.65 -3.22 -8.75
CA ALA A 342 -18.97 -3.51 -8.16
C ALA A 342 -19.76 -4.57 -8.92
N LEU A 343 -19.38 -4.87 -10.16
CA LEU A 343 -20.06 -5.82 -11.04
C LEU A 343 -19.07 -6.82 -11.64
N SER A 344 -19.50 -8.06 -11.82
CA SER A 344 -18.80 -8.98 -12.73
C SER A 344 -18.91 -8.46 -14.16
N GLY A 345 -18.01 -8.87 -15.06
CA GLY A 345 -18.00 -8.40 -16.45
C GLY A 345 -19.19 -8.90 -17.33
N ARG A 346 -20.30 -9.31 -16.73
CA ARG A 346 -21.48 -9.83 -17.42
C ARG A 346 -22.62 -8.81 -17.37
N ALA A 347 -23.42 -8.76 -18.42
CA ALA A 347 -24.59 -7.87 -18.50
C ALA A 347 -25.67 -8.18 -17.44
N ASP A 348 -25.78 -9.43 -17.03
CA ASP A 348 -26.74 -9.91 -16.03
C ASP A 348 -26.21 -9.84 -14.57
N ALA A 349 -25.01 -9.30 -14.38
CA ALA A 349 -24.35 -9.30 -13.07
C ALA A 349 -25.14 -8.61 -11.97
N LEU A 350 -25.86 -7.54 -12.30
CA LEU A 350 -26.66 -6.81 -11.33
C LEU A 350 -27.89 -7.63 -10.86
N ALA A 351 -28.47 -8.43 -11.72
CA ALA A 351 -29.58 -9.29 -11.36
C ALA A 351 -29.12 -10.50 -10.51
N THR A 352 -27.93 -11.02 -10.79
CA THR A 352 -27.40 -12.22 -10.13
C THR A 352 -26.60 -11.94 -8.86
N SER A 353 -25.97 -10.76 -8.74
CA SER A 353 -25.13 -10.39 -7.59
C SER A 353 -25.20 -8.87 -7.32
N PRO A 354 -26.30 -8.36 -6.78
CA PRO A 354 -26.50 -6.93 -6.54
C PRO A 354 -25.79 -6.38 -5.29
N ASP A 355 -25.27 -7.25 -4.45
CA ASP A 355 -24.88 -6.94 -3.06
C ASP A 355 -23.82 -5.85 -2.93
N TYR A 356 -22.86 -5.80 -3.87
CA TYR A 356 -21.83 -4.74 -3.85
C TYR A 356 -22.42 -3.38 -4.21
N VAL A 357 -23.38 -3.35 -5.16
CA VAL A 357 -24.08 -2.12 -5.54
C VAL A 357 -24.99 -1.64 -4.40
N ASP A 358 -25.68 -2.56 -3.75
CA ASP A 358 -26.52 -2.24 -2.58
C ASP A 358 -25.70 -1.78 -1.38
N MET A 359 -24.55 -2.40 -1.13
CA MET A 359 -23.60 -1.94 -0.11
C MET A 359 -23.16 -0.50 -0.41
N HIS A 360 -22.75 -0.22 -1.65
CA HIS A 360 -22.34 1.13 -2.02
C HIS A 360 -23.45 2.16 -1.77
N ARG A 361 -24.70 1.84 -2.11
CA ARG A 361 -25.84 2.73 -1.85
C ARG A 361 -26.00 3.05 -0.37
N ARG A 362 -25.86 2.03 0.50
CA ARG A 362 -25.99 2.23 1.97
C ARG A 362 -24.85 3.05 2.55
N CYS A 363 -23.63 2.92 1.99
CA CYS A 363 -22.42 3.42 2.61
C CYS A 363 -21.87 4.69 1.98
N ARG A 364 -22.37 5.13 0.81
CA ARG A 364 -21.77 6.24 0.04
C ARG A 364 -21.63 7.54 0.83
N ASP A 365 -22.63 7.90 1.62
CA ASP A 365 -22.64 9.15 2.37
C ASP A 365 -21.68 9.06 3.57
N ARG A 366 -21.59 7.88 4.20
CA ARG A 366 -20.57 7.55 5.20
C ARG A 366 -19.16 7.56 4.61
N PHE A 367 -18.96 7.01 3.42
CA PHE A 367 -17.68 7.09 2.71
C PHE A 367 -17.25 8.53 2.46
N ALA A 368 -18.18 9.40 2.06
CA ALA A 368 -17.91 10.82 1.89
C ALA A 368 -17.51 11.50 3.20
N ALA A 369 -18.20 11.19 4.29
CA ALA A 369 -17.89 11.74 5.61
C ALA A 369 -16.51 11.26 6.14
N VAL A 370 -16.17 9.97 6.01
CA VAL A 370 -14.86 9.43 6.36
C VAL A 370 -13.75 10.10 5.57
N LYS A 371 -13.93 10.24 4.24
CA LYS A 371 -12.97 10.93 3.37
C LYS A 371 -12.75 12.38 3.82
N ALA A 372 -13.84 13.11 4.11
CA ALA A 372 -13.78 14.51 4.53
C ALA A 372 -13.04 14.67 5.87
N GLU A 373 -13.27 13.75 6.82
CA GLU A 373 -12.61 13.79 8.11
C GLU A 373 -11.13 13.43 8.01
N ALA A 374 -10.79 12.34 7.31
CA ALA A 374 -9.41 11.91 7.10
C ALA A 374 -8.55 12.95 6.36
N ALA A 375 -9.15 13.79 5.51
CA ALA A 375 -8.44 14.84 4.79
C ALA A 375 -7.93 15.98 5.68
N LYS A 376 -8.46 16.14 6.89
CA LYS A 376 -8.07 17.21 7.84
C LYS A 376 -6.74 16.94 8.52
N GLY A 377 -6.45 15.66 8.82
CA GLY A 377 -5.32 15.23 9.62
C GLY A 377 -4.26 14.43 8.86
N ARG A 378 -3.47 13.72 9.64
CA ARG A 378 -2.49 12.74 9.18
C ARG A 378 -2.62 11.46 10.01
N LEU A 379 -2.26 10.32 9.43
CA LEU A 379 -2.18 9.08 10.17
C LEU A 379 -1.15 9.17 11.29
N VAL A 380 -1.50 8.61 12.45
CA VAL A 380 -0.67 8.57 13.65
C VAL A 380 -0.57 7.16 14.22
N GLY A 381 0.50 6.90 14.97
CA GLY A 381 0.80 5.60 15.56
C GLY A 381 2.30 5.34 15.53
N VAL A 382 2.70 4.08 15.70
CA VAL A 382 4.10 3.67 15.56
C VAL A 382 4.46 3.51 14.09
N GLN A 383 5.65 3.98 13.68
CA GLN A 383 6.05 3.97 12.27
C GLN A 383 6.57 2.60 11.85
N ALA A 384 5.91 1.92 10.93
CA ALA A 384 6.51 0.80 10.20
C ALA A 384 7.51 1.38 9.19
N PHE A 385 8.80 1.42 9.55
CA PHE A 385 9.84 2.05 8.75
C PHE A 385 10.24 1.17 7.56
N PHE A 386 10.27 1.77 6.39
CA PHE A 386 10.75 1.16 5.17
C PHE A 386 11.37 2.22 4.26
N ASP A 387 12.60 1.97 3.79
CA ASP A 387 13.21 2.81 2.77
C ASP A 387 12.70 2.39 1.38
N SER A 388 12.03 3.30 0.66
CA SER A 388 11.48 3.04 -0.67
C SER A 388 12.53 2.59 -1.68
N ASP A 389 13.80 2.98 -1.51
CA ASP A 389 14.91 2.57 -2.36
C ASP A 389 15.19 1.06 -2.28
N MET A 390 14.72 0.38 -1.24
CA MET A 390 14.74 -1.08 -1.17
C MET A 390 13.88 -1.77 -2.23
N ARG A 391 12.89 -1.08 -2.81
CA ARG A 391 12.09 -1.59 -3.93
C ARG A 391 12.86 -1.56 -5.25
N VAL A 392 13.91 -0.74 -5.34
CA VAL A 392 14.69 -0.61 -6.56
C VAL A 392 15.51 -1.86 -6.82
N GLY A 393 15.33 -2.43 -8.01
CA GLY A 393 16.06 -3.60 -8.44
C GLY A 393 15.59 -4.90 -7.83
N GLY A 394 14.31 -5.01 -7.51
CA GLY A 394 13.59 -6.15 -6.94
C GLY A 394 14.46 -7.35 -6.64
N MET A 395 14.79 -7.55 -5.38
CA MET A 395 15.70 -8.59 -4.92
C MET A 395 15.33 -9.94 -5.51
N GLY A 396 16.22 -10.45 -6.30
CA GLY A 396 16.31 -11.77 -6.86
C GLY A 396 15.10 -12.69 -6.68
N GLY A 397 14.25 -12.77 -7.69
CA GLY A 397 13.30 -13.88 -7.86
C GLY A 397 12.03 -13.86 -7.00
N ASN A 398 11.94 -13.09 -5.92
CA ASN A 398 10.80 -13.05 -5.03
C ASN A 398 10.26 -11.63 -4.79
N ALA A 399 9.92 -10.91 -5.85
CA ALA A 399 9.11 -9.68 -5.75
C ALA A 399 7.70 -9.92 -5.08
N LYS A 400 7.41 -11.15 -4.68
CA LYS A 400 6.20 -11.57 -3.96
C LYS A 400 6.39 -11.69 -2.45
N ARG A 401 7.61 -11.55 -1.90
CA ARG A 401 7.72 -11.49 -0.45
C ARG A 401 7.15 -10.17 0.02
N PRO A 402 6.16 -10.19 0.92
CA PRO A 402 5.79 -8.99 1.64
C PRO A 402 7.06 -8.42 2.26
N LEU A 403 7.17 -7.10 2.28
CA LEU A 403 8.28 -6.45 2.98
C LEU A 403 8.25 -6.93 4.43
N ASP A 404 9.41 -7.28 4.98
CA ASP A 404 9.50 -7.81 6.35
C ASP A 404 8.78 -6.89 7.35
N VAL A 405 8.85 -5.58 7.15
CA VAL A 405 8.17 -4.58 7.97
C VAL A 405 6.63 -4.68 7.93
N ALA A 406 6.04 -5.28 6.90
CA ALA A 406 4.60 -5.54 6.85
C ALA A 406 4.15 -6.50 7.96
N ALA A 407 5.07 -7.29 8.52
CA ALA A 407 4.78 -8.14 9.67
C ALA A 407 4.46 -7.31 10.92
N TRP A 408 5.12 -6.15 11.13
CA TRP A 408 4.74 -5.20 12.18
C TRP A 408 3.34 -4.66 11.97
N HIS A 409 3.05 -4.18 10.77
CA HIS A 409 1.72 -3.65 10.42
C HIS A 409 0.61 -4.68 10.71
N ARG A 410 0.79 -5.92 10.23
CA ARG A 410 -0.15 -7.01 10.49
C ARG A 410 -0.32 -7.31 11.99
N SER A 411 0.78 -7.39 12.72
CA SER A 411 0.77 -7.78 14.13
C SER A 411 0.15 -6.71 15.02
N LEU A 412 0.56 -5.46 14.87
CA LEU A 412 0.08 -4.36 15.72
C LEU A 412 -1.37 -4.01 15.43
N ASN A 413 -1.80 -4.05 14.17
CA ASN A 413 -3.21 -3.87 13.83
C ASN A 413 -4.11 -4.94 14.48
N ARG A 414 -3.65 -6.20 14.57
CA ARG A 414 -4.40 -7.26 15.27
C ARG A 414 -4.42 -7.06 16.79
N LEU A 415 -3.45 -6.34 17.33
CA LEU A 415 -3.39 -5.93 18.74
C LEU A 415 -4.14 -4.61 19.00
N GLY A 416 -4.77 -4.01 18.01
CA GLY A 416 -5.48 -2.75 18.16
C GLY A 416 -4.57 -1.52 18.35
N ILE A 417 -3.29 -1.62 17.97
CA ILE A 417 -2.30 -0.54 18.05
C ILE A 417 -2.16 0.08 16.67
N PRO A 418 -2.44 1.39 16.49
CA PRO A 418 -2.36 2.03 15.19
C PRO A 418 -0.92 2.11 14.68
N VAL A 419 -0.78 1.95 13.37
CA VAL A 419 0.49 2.00 12.66
C VAL A 419 0.41 3.07 11.58
N THR A 420 1.48 3.86 11.46
CA THR A 420 1.70 4.76 10.32
C THR A 420 2.92 4.32 9.52
N THR A 421 3.08 4.80 8.31
CA THR A 421 4.31 4.67 7.51
C THR A 421 5.00 6.02 7.32
N ALA A 422 4.35 7.11 7.76
CA ALA A 422 4.93 8.43 7.84
C ALA A 422 5.81 8.57 9.09
N GLU A 423 6.57 9.68 9.16
CA GLU A 423 7.45 9.98 10.30
C GLU A 423 6.68 10.00 11.62
N ALA A 424 7.17 9.21 12.60
CA ALA A 424 6.59 9.10 13.93
C ALA A 424 7.68 8.96 15.00
N PRO A 425 7.34 9.20 16.30
CA PRO A 425 8.31 9.16 17.39
C PRO A 425 9.01 7.82 17.59
N VAL A 426 8.37 6.72 17.20
CA VAL A 426 8.94 5.36 17.29
C VAL A 426 8.93 4.72 15.92
N LYS A 427 10.10 4.24 15.49
CA LYS A 427 10.30 3.52 14.23
C LYS A 427 10.47 2.02 14.50
N LEU A 428 9.73 1.22 13.76
CA LEU A 428 9.77 -0.25 13.81
C LEU A 428 10.59 -0.76 12.63
N PHE A 429 11.57 -1.60 12.91
CA PHE A 429 12.44 -2.22 11.91
C PHE A 429 12.28 -3.74 11.93
N ALA A 430 12.23 -4.35 10.77
CA ALA A 430 12.13 -5.81 10.63
C ALA A 430 13.01 -6.35 9.51
N GLY A 431 13.62 -7.49 9.79
CA GLY A 431 14.38 -8.28 8.83
C GLY A 431 15.82 -7.82 8.59
N HIS A 432 16.65 -8.72 8.08
CA HIS A 432 18.07 -8.46 7.81
C HIS A 432 18.31 -7.32 6.80
N HIS A 433 17.34 -7.02 5.96
CA HIS A 433 17.48 -6.02 4.91
C HIS A 433 17.02 -4.61 5.31
N ALA A 434 16.53 -4.43 6.56
CA ALA A 434 15.97 -3.14 7.01
C ALA A 434 16.88 -1.92 6.81
N PHE A 435 18.20 -2.13 6.88
CA PHE A 435 19.20 -1.06 6.81
C PHE A 435 20.13 -1.14 5.59
N ARG A 436 19.91 -2.06 4.67
CA ARG A 436 20.89 -2.37 3.63
C ARG A 436 21.15 -1.24 2.61
N THR A 437 20.20 -0.32 2.44
CA THR A 437 20.29 0.83 1.54
C THR A 437 20.93 2.05 2.20
N LEU A 438 21.07 2.01 3.54
CA LEU A 438 21.47 3.12 4.37
C LEU A 438 22.99 3.05 4.69
N ASP A 439 23.67 4.18 4.65
CA ASP A 439 25.04 4.29 5.14
C ASP A 439 25.09 4.38 6.67
N GLY A 440 26.30 4.44 7.23
CA GLY A 440 26.50 4.48 8.67
C GLY A 440 25.92 5.72 9.34
N ALA A 441 25.98 6.87 8.69
CA ALA A 441 25.45 8.13 9.20
C ALA A 441 23.90 8.09 9.27
N ALA A 442 23.26 7.59 8.21
CA ALA A 442 21.82 7.41 8.17
C ALA A 442 21.33 6.43 9.23
N VAL A 443 22.04 5.30 9.43
CA VAL A 443 21.72 4.33 10.50
C VAL A 443 21.84 4.99 11.88
N THR A 444 22.93 5.72 12.15
CA THR A 444 23.14 6.43 13.42
C THR A 444 22.02 7.44 13.67
N ASN A 445 21.63 8.20 12.65
CA ASN A 445 20.53 9.15 12.75
C ASN A 445 19.19 8.47 13.06
N LEU A 446 18.88 7.32 12.45
CA LEU A 446 17.68 6.56 12.77
C LEU A 446 17.67 6.03 14.21
N LEU A 447 18.84 5.63 14.73
CA LEU A 447 19.02 5.13 16.08
C LEU A 447 19.19 6.22 17.15
N SER A 448 19.20 7.51 16.77
CA SER A 448 19.19 8.65 17.73
C SER A 448 17.78 9.02 18.21
N GLY A 449 16.74 8.40 17.67
CA GLY A 449 15.35 8.50 18.10
C GLY A 449 14.83 7.26 18.82
N GLY A 450 13.48 7.11 18.84
CA GLY A 450 12.83 5.90 19.33
C GLY A 450 12.88 4.79 18.25
N ALA A 451 13.51 3.66 18.56
CA ALA A 451 13.66 2.54 17.64
C ALA A 451 13.25 1.21 18.30
N PHE A 452 12.46 0.41 17.59
CA PHE A 452 12.10 -0.94 17.97
C PHE A 452 12.48 -1.92 16.85
N LEU A 453 13.37 -2.85 17.15
CA LEU A 453 13.98 -3.78 16.21
C LEU A 453 13.46 -5.20 16.44
N ASP A 454 13.21 -5.95 15.37
CA ASP A 454 13.13 -7.40 15.49
C ASP A 454 14.52 -8.04 15.53
N GLY A 455 14.58 -9.35 15.80
CA GLY A 455 15.84 -10.08 15.95
C GLY A 455 16.72 -9.99 14.72
N ALA A 456 16.15 -10.14 13.53
CA ALA A 456 16.91 -10.11 12.27
C ALA A 456 17.48 -8.72 11.96
N ALA A 457 16.74 -7.66 12.25
CA ALA A 457 17.24 -6.29 12.12
C ALA A 457 18.39 -6.00 13.11
N ALA A 458 18.31 -6.54 14.34
CA ALA A 458 19.38 -6.43 15.33
C ALA A 458 20.62 -7.22 14.94
N GLU A 459 20.47 -8.41 14.33
CA GLU A 459 21.59 -9.19 13.76
C GLU A 459 22.31 -8.39 12.69
N ALA A 460 21.58 -7.84 11.73
CA ALA A 460 22.15 -7.02 10.65
C ALA A 460 22.92 -5.79 11.18
N LEU A 461 22.42 -5.14 12.24
CA LEU A 461 23.12 -4.02 12.87
C LEU A 461 24.35 -4.49 13.66
N THR A 462 24.30 -5.63 14.30
CA THR A 462 25.45 -6.23 15.00
C THR A 462 26.57 -6.55 14.01
N GLU A 463 26.27 -7.17 12.88
CA GLU A 463 27.22 -7.48 11.80
C GLU A 463 27.87 -6.22 11.21
N ARG A 464 27.12 -5.13 11.15
CA ARG A 464 27.58 -3.83 10.67
C ARG A 464 28.33 -2.98 11.73
N GLY A 465 28.53 -3.48 12.94
CA GLY A 465 29.27 -2.81 14.00
C GLY A 465 28.46 -1.83 14.85
N PHE A 466 27.13 -1.85 14.80
CA PHE A 466 26.26 -0.93 15.55
C PHE A 466 25.76 -1.51 16.91
N ALA A 467 26.36 -2.59 17.41
CA ALA A 467 25.97 -3.21 18.67
C ALA A 467 25.95 -2.23 19.86
N SER A 468 26.89 -1.26 19.89
CA SER A 468 26.96 -0.21 20.92
C SER A 468 25.80 0.79 20.88
N LEU A 469 25.10 0.94 19.73
CA LEU A 469 23.94 1.81 19.60
C LEU A 469 22.62 1.09 19.91
N ILE A 470 22.59 -0.24 19.82
CA ILE A 470 21.38 -1.04 20.14
C ILE A 470 21.47 -1.72 21.50
N GLY A 471 22.63 -1.65 22.19
CA GLY A 471 22.84 -2.17 23.54
C GLY A 471 22.90 -3.70 23.64
N VAL A 472 22.93 -4.41 22.51
CA VAL A 472 23.02 -5.88 22.46
C VAL A 472 23.92 -6.33 21.31
N LYS A 473 24.48 -7.56 21.44
CA LYS A 473 25.00 -8.33 20.32
C LYS A 473 23.96 -9.39 19.96
N ALA A 474 23.41 -9.31 18.76
CA ALA A 474 22.41 -10.25 18.28
C ALA A 474 23.02 -11.25 17.30
N LYS A 475 22.66 -12.53 17.43
CA LYS A 475 23.09 -13.62 16.55
C LYS A 475 21.93 -14.58 16.33
N ALA A 476 21.84 -15.17 15.14
CA ALA A 476 20.87 -16.20 14.82
C ALA A 476 20.97 -17.38 15.81
N ARG A 477 19.86 -17.99 16.14
CA ARG A 477 19.77 -19.15 17.00
C ARG A 477 19.21 -20.34 16.25
N ASP A 478 19.87 -21.49 16.37
CA ASP A 478 19.50 -22.69 15.62
C ASP A 478 18.34 -23.48 16.25
N LYS A 479 18.10 -23.32 17.55
CA LYS A 479 17.11 -24.12 18.27
C LYS A 479 16.32 -23.30 19.29
N ILE A 480 14.98 -23.42 19.22
CA ILE A 480 14.03 -22.82 20.14
C ILE A 480 13.55 -23.88 21.12
N ASP A 481 13.79 -23.66 22.41
CA ASP A 481 13.47 -24.59 23.51
C ASP A 481 12.88 -23.85 24.72
N PHE A 482 12.12 -22.78 24.49
CA PHE A 482 11.50 -22.01 25.58
C PHE A 482 10.04 -22.41 25.78
N THR A 483 9.63 -22.45 27.07
CA THR A 483 8.27 -22.77 27.48
C THR A 483 7.42 -21.54 27.72
N GLY A 484 8.03 -20.36 27.83
CA GLY A 484 7.32 -19.11 28.02
C GLY A 484 8.24 -17.90 28.00
N GLU A 485 7.63 -16.74 28.22
CA GLU A 485 8.26 -15.43 28.35
C GLU A 485 7.75 -14.78 29.65
N GLN A 486 8.61 -14.13 30.41
CA GLN A 486 8.29 -13.47 31.67
C GLN A 486 8.75 -12.02 31.68
N GLN A 487 7.91 -11.13 32.18
CA GLN A 487 8.28 -9.74 32.44
C GLN A 487 9.27 -9.66 33.61
N THR A 488 10.27 -8.78 33.45
CA THR A 488 11.22 -8.42 34.51
C THR A 488 10.67 -7.25 35.33
N GLU A 489 11.42 -6.82 36.35
CA GLU A 489 11.09 -5.63 37.17
C GLU A 489 10.89 -4.36 36.32
N TRP A 490 11.66 -4.19 35.24
CA TRP A 490 11.52 -3.06 34.34
C TRP A 490 10.09 -2.93 33.75
N ALA A 491 9.48 -4.07 33.40
CA ALA A 491 8.14 -4.11 32.81
C ALA A 491 7.03 -4.25 33.88
N GLY A 492 7.37 -4.46 35.15
CA GLY A 492 6.46 -4.84 36.21
C GLY A 492 6.43 -6.36 36.34
N ALA A 493 7.21 -6.89 37.26
CA ALA A 493 7.39 -8.32 37.47
C ALA A 493 6.07 -9.08 37.74
N GLY A 494 6.07 -10.37 37.42
CA GLY A 494 4.98 -11.29 37.75
C GLY A 494 4.09 -11.71 36.57
N VAL A 495 4.12 -11.00 35.43
CA VAL A 495 3.35 -11.41 34.25
C VAL A 495 4.17 -12.40 33.42
N SER A 496 3.59 -13.58 33.18
CA SER A 496 4.17 -14.60 32.31
C SER A 496 3.25 -14.90 31.12
N PHE A 497 3.85 -15.11 29.96
CA PHE A 497 3.16 -15.55 28.75
C PHE A 497 3.50 -17.02 28.51
N ARG A 498 2.50 -17.90 28.49
CA ARG A 498 2.69 -19.35 28.25
C ARG A 498 1.65 -19.86 27.26
N CYS A 499 2.03 -20.84 26.48
CA CYS A 499 1.09 -21.71 25.79
C CYS A 499 0.95 -23.03 26.61
N SER A 500 -0.25 -23.35 27.03
CA SER A 500 -0.52 -24.48 27.91
C SER A 500 -0.29 -25.86 27.28
N PHE A 501 -0.27 -25.93 25.93
CA PHE A 501 -0.20 -27.20 25.20
C PHE A 501 1.09 -27.43 24.41
N HIS A 502 1.96 -26.41 24.28
CA HIS A 502 3.18 -26.50 23.50
C HIS A 502 4.41 -26.24 24.34
N GLN A 503 5.44 -27.05 24.14
CA GLN A 503 6.71 -26.92 24.86
C GLN A 503 7.50 -25.69 24.43
N ASN A 504 7.25 -25.12 23.25
CA ASN A 504 8.04 -24.07 22.62
C ASN A 504 7.37 -22.69 22.64
N TYR A 505 6.52 -22.39 23.60
CA TYR A 505 5.87 -21.07 23.74
C TYR A 505 5.21 -20.55 22.42
N GLY A 506 4.81 -21.46 21.52
CA GLY A 506 4.23 -21.09 20.24
C GLY A 506 5.18 -20.33 19.28
N LEU A 507 6.47 -20.48 19.44
CA LEU A 507 7.49 -19.94 18.55
C LEU A 507 7.84 -20.93 17.42
N ASP A 508 7.06 -21.99 17.26
CA ASP A 508 7.26 -22.97 16.18
C ASP A 508 7.20 -22.29 14.82
N GLY A 509 8.26 -22.48 14.04
CA GLY A 509 8.42 -21.84 12.73
C GLY A 509 8.79 -20.35 12.79
N CYS A 510 9.14 -19.80 13.98
CA CYS A 510 9.73 -18.48 14.10
C CYS A 510 11.26 -18.60 14.21
N ALA A 511 11.98 -17.74 13.51
CA ALA A 511 13.39 -17.51 13.78
C ALA A 511 13.51 -16.62 15.05
N VAL A 512 14.46 -16.96 15.92
CA VAL A 512 14.74 -16.21 17.16
C VAL A 512 16.22 -15.93 17.24
N SER A 513 16.57 -14.69 17.51
CA SER A 513 17.95 -14.27 17.75
C SER A 513 18.35 -14.49 19.20
N ARG A 514 19.59 -14.86 19.43
CA ARG A 514 20.20 -14.79 20.76
C ARG A 514 20.66 -13.37 21.01
N LEU A 515 20.12 -12.74 22.04
CA LEU A 515 20.52 -11.41 22.48
C LEU A 515 21.53 -11.54 23.63
N GLU A 516 22.70 -10.95 23.44
CA GLU A 516 23.74 -10.81 24.48
C GLU A 516 23.79 -9.33 24.90
N PRO A 517 23.24 -8.96 26.08
CA PRO A 517 23.22 -7.57 26.52
C PRO A 517 24.63 -6.97 26.62
N ALA A 518 24.77 -5.78 26.08
CA ALA A 518 25.98 -4.96 26.09
C ALA A 518 25.60 -3.54 26.57
N GLY A 519 25.04 -3.48 27.78
CA GLY A 519 24.49 -2.27 28.41
C GLY A 519 22.96 -2.21 28.41
N ALA A 520 22.25 -2.98 27.60
CA ALA A 520 20.80 -3.03 27.62
C ALA A 520 20.26 -3.76 28.87
N VAL A 521 19.09 -3.32 29.33
CA VAL A 521 18.33 -4.00 30.41
C VAL A 521 17.29 -4.93 29.77
N ASN A 522 17.00 -6.05 30.43
CA ASN A 522 15.98 -6.98 30.01
C ASN A 522 14.59 -6.43 30.41
N VAL A 523 13.71 -6.31 29.40
CA VAL A 523 12.29 -5.99 29.59
C VAL A 523 11.51 -7.27 29.85
N THR A 524 11.79 -8.31 29.05
CA THR A 524 11.29 -9.67 29.24
C THR A 524 12.38 -10.69 28.98
N GLU A 525 12.17 -11.89 29.52
CA GLU A 525 13.05 -13.03 29.31
C GLU A 525 12.26 -14.25 28.88
N PHE A 526 12.75 -14.95 27.87
CA PHE A 526 12.34 -16.33 27.62
C PHE A 526 12.84 -17.23 28.72
N PHE A 527 12.06 -18.22 29.08
CA PHE A 527 12.45 -19.21 30.08
C PHE A 527 12.09 -20.64 29.68
N SER A 528 12.87 -21.56 30.16
CA SER A 528 12.61 -23.00 30.24
C SER A 528 13.05 -23.52 31.62
N ALA A 529 12.88 -24.81 31.88
CA ALA A 529 13.34 -25.41 33.12
C ALA A 529 14.86 -25.22 33.40
N ALA A 530 15.65 -25.08 32.34
CA ALA A 530 17.11 -25.04 32.41
C ALA A 530 17.74 -23.69 32.01
N LYS A 531 16.99 -22.77 31.41
CA LYS A 531 17.60 -21.60 30.79
C LYS A 531 16.71 -20.36 30.87
N ARG A 532 17.36 -19.20 30.96
CA ARG A 532 16.76 -17.87 30.71
C ARG A 532 17.57 -17.13 29.67
N GLN A 533 16.90 -16.30 28.88
CA GLN A 533 17.52 -15.49 27.84
C GLN A 533 16.68 -14.24 27.60
N PRO A 534 17.30 -13.08 27.31
CA PRO A 534 16.56 -11.88 26.94
C PRO A 534 15.60 -12.13 25.78
N ALA A 535 14.34 -11.73 25.91
CA ALA A 535 13.33 -11.79 24.87
C ALA A 535 13.04 -10.40 24.29
N ILE A 536 12.90 -9.39 25.16
CA ILE A 536 12.88 -7.97 24.78
C ILE A 536 13.88 -7.24 25.69
N THR A 537 14.69 -6.36 25.07
CA THR A 537 15.64 -5.50 25.78
C THR A 537 15.34 -4.03 25.54
N TYR A 538 15.80 -3.15 26.42
CA TYR A 538 15.73 -1.69 26.32
C TYR A 538 17.08 -1.06 26.59
N PHE A 539 17.44 -0.03 25.82
CA PHE A 539 18.70 0.67 25.93
C PHE A 539 18.58 2.16 25.58
N GLU A 540 19.26 3.01 26.34
CA GLU A 540 19.44 4.42 26.00
C GLU A 540 20.90 4.61 25.55
N ASN A 541 21.10 4.99 24.30
CA ASN A 541 22.43 5.01 23.67
C ASN A 541 23.13 6.38 23.77
N ALA A 542 24.42 6.39 23.45
CA ALA A 542 25.27 7.59 23.58
C ALA A 542 24.91 8.74 22.63
N VAL A 543 24.09 8.48 21.59
CA VAL A 543 23.60 9.51 20.65
C VAL A 543 22.22 10.02 21.02
N GLY A 544 21.72 9.73 22.23
CA GLY A 544 20.45 10.21 22.74
C GLY A 544 19.23 9.37 22.36
N GLY A 545 19.42 8.29 21.60
CA GLY A 545 18.34 7.44 21.17
C GLY A 545 17.92 6.40 22.22
N LYS A 546 16.66 6.00 22.14
CA LYS A 546 16.08 4.92 22.93
C LYS A 546 15.77 3.75 22.03
N VAL A 547 16.34 2.59 22.31
CA VAL A 547 16.24 1.42 21.43
C VAL A 547 15.71 0.23 22.22
N ALA A 548 14.74 -0.47 21.67
CA ALA A 548 14.33 -1.78 22.16
C ALA A 548 14.55 -2.83 21.07
N VAL A 549 14.96 -4.02 21.50
CA VAL A 549 15.19 -5.16 20.61
C VAL A 549 14.37 -6.34 21.08
N MET A 550 13.55 -6.90 20.19
CA MET A 550 12.81 -8.14 20.40
C MET A 550 13.54 -9.29 19.70
N ALA A 551 13.83 -10.34 20.41
CA ALA A 551 14.59 -11.48 19.90
C ALA A 551 13.89 -12.24 18.75
N VAL A 552 12.56 -12.15 18.64
CA VAL A 552 11.80 -12.84 17.59
C VAL A 552 11.97 -12.13 16.27
N ASN A 553 12.27 -12.86 15.20
CA ASN A 553 12.15 -12.37 13.83
C ASN A 553 10.67 -12.38 13.44
N LEU A 554 10.08 -11.20 13.40
CA LEU A 554 8.64 -11.06 13.24
C LEU A 554 8.13 -11.49 11.85
N ALA A 555 8.94 -11.31 10.81
CA ALA A 555 8.57 -11.71 9.44
C ALA A 555 8.39 -13.22 9.30
N ASP A 556 9.14 -13.99 10.07
CA ASP A 556 9.09 -15.46 10.09
C ASP A 556 8.15 -16.01 11.19
N CYS A 557 7.57 -15.13 12.01
CA CYS A 557 6.71 -15.56 13.11
C CYS A 557 5.33 -15.97 12.60
N LYS A 558 5.05 -17.27 12.67
CA LYS A 558 3.74 -17.85 12.33
C LYS A 558 2.87 -18.11 13.56
N SER A 559 3.44 -17.97 14.74
CA SER A 559 2.77 -18.35 15.97
C SER A 559 1.76 -17.29 16.45
N PRO A 560 0.52 -17.67 16.72
CA PRO A 560 -0.48 -16.79 17.32
C PRO A 560 -0.18 -16.43 18.78
N ASN A 561 0.72 -17.13 19.46
CA ASN A 561 1.06 -16.83 20.86
C ASN A 561 1.81 -15.52 21.07
N PHE A 562 2.32 -14.93 20.00
CA PHE A 562 2.77 -13.55 20.01
C PHE A 562 1.63 -12.58 20.35
N PHE A 563 0.38 -12.93 19.97
CA PHE A 563 -0.80 -12.10 20.17
C PHE A 563 -1.47 -12.46 21.51
N SER A 564 -1.40 -11.55 22.47
CA SER A 564 -2.11 -11.65 23.74
C SER A 564 -2.39 -10.25 24.30
N TYR A 565 -3.36 -10.14 25.20
CA TYR A 565 -3.67 -8.87 25.88
C TYR A 565 -2.46 -8.35 26.65
N ALA A 566 -1.78 -9.23 27.40
CA ALA A 566 -0.60 -8.85 28.16
C ALA A 566 0.58 -8.42 27.26
N LYS A 567 0.75 -9.04 26.09
CA LYS A 567 1.77 -8.61 25.12
C LYS A 567 1.44 -7.25 24.52
N ARG A 568 0.16 -6.96 24.27
CA ARG A 568 -0.30 -5.64 23.82
C ARG A 568 0.06 -4.56 24.81
N GLU A 569 -0.33 -4.73 26.08
CA GLU A 569 -0.05 -3.77 27.15
C GLU A 569 1.46 -3.55 27.32
N LEU A 570 2.25 -4.61 27.25
CA LEU A 570 3.69 -4.54 27.27
C LEU A 570 4.26 -3.71 26.11
N LEU A 571 3.81 -3.97 24.88
CA LEU A 571 4.29 -3.24 23.70
C LEU A 571 3.91 -1.77 23.77
N VAL A 572 2.69 -1.43 24.16
CA VAL A 572 2.27 -0.03 24.38
C VAL A 572 3.18 0.65 25.41
N LYS A 573 3.49 -0.01 26.53
CA LYS A 573 4.42 0.50 27.54
C LYS A 573 5.81 0.75 26.96
N VAL A 574 6.34 -0.19 26.19
CA VAL A 574 7.64 -0.07 25.54
C VAL A 574 7.63 1.08 24.54
N PHE A 575 6.64 1.18 23.65
CA PHE A 575 6.55 2.25 22.67
C PHE A 575 6.44 3.62 23.30
N ARG A 576 5.65 3.76 24.36
CA ARG A 576 5.56 5.02 25.12
C ARG A 576 6.87 5.36 25.83
N ARG A 577 7.64 4.36 26.26
CA ARG A 577 8.98 4.60 26.81
C ARG A 577 9.98 5.06 25.76
N LEU A 578 9.86 4.55 24.53
CA LEU A 578 10.69 4.92 23.39
C LEU A 578 10.39 6.33 22.85
N GLY A 579 9.11 6.68 22.71
CA GLY A 579 8.69 7.90 21.98
C GLY A 579 7.71 8.81 22.72
N GLY A 580 7.46 8.59 24.00
CA GLY A 580 6.48 9.35 24.77
C GLY A 580 5.02 8.90 24.52
N ALA A 581 4.07 9.58 25.15
CA ALA A 581 2.65 9.23 25.07
C ALA A 581 2.12 9.27 23.63
N ALA A 582 2.59 10.22 22.82
CA ALA A 582 2.19 10.39 21.42
C ALA A 582 2.63 9.24 20.49
N ALA A 583 3.53 8.34 20.93
CA ALA A 583 3.90 7.16 20.13
C ALA A 583 2.73 6.20 19.93
N VAL A 584 1.82 6.11 20.90
CA VAL A 584 0.57 5.34 20.81
C VAL A 584 -0.55 6.25 21.32
N PRO A 585 -1.11 7.10 20.43
CA PRO A 585 -2.12 8.10 20.84
C PRO A 585 -3.45 7.47 21.23
N VAL A 586 -3.75 6.30 20.69
CA VAL A 586 -4.95 5.51 21.01
C VAL A 586 -4.69 4.03 20.74
N TYR A 587 -5.32 3.14 21.47
CA TYR A 587 -5.37 1.71 21.13
C TYR A 587 -6.62 1.06 21.72
N ASN A 588 -7.04 -0.07 21.12
CA ASN A 588 -8.12 -0.87 21.68
C ASN A 588 -7.60 -1.76 22.82
N THR A 589 -8.28 -1.75 23.96
CA THR A 589 -7.81 -2.42 25.18
C THR A 589 -8.47 -3.78 25.44
N ASP A 590 -9.72 -3.96 24.99
CA ASP A 590 -10.57 -5.07 25.44
C ASP A 590 -10.77 -6.20 24.41
N ARG A 591 -10.49 -5.96 23.13
CA ARG A 591 -10.76 -6.95 22.07
C ARG A 591 -9.50 -7.44 21.36
N ALA A 592 -9.52 -8.69 20.93
CA ALA A 592 -8.54 -9.25 20.03
C ALA A 592 -8.94 -9.04 18.58
N ASN A 593 -7.96 -8.88 17.70
CA ASN A 593 -8.18 -8.73 16.26
C ASN A 593 -9.11 -7.56 15.89
N VAL A 594 -8.97 -6.44 16.57
CA VAL A 594 -9.58 -5.17 16.19
C VAL A 594 -8.47 -4.29 15.61
N MET A 595 -8.57 -3.96 14.33
CA MET A 595 -7.64 -3.02 13.68
C MET A 595 -8.08 -1.59 14.00
N VAL A 596 -7.14 -0.75 14.43
CA VAL A 596 -7.37 0.67 14.69
C VAL A 596 -6.55 1.51 13.71
N VAL A 597 -7.22 2.38 12.99
CA VAL A 597 -6.62 3.44 12.17
C VAL A 597 -6.90 4.77 12.87
N ALA A 598 -5.90 5.61 13.02
CA ALA A 598 -6.04 6.89 13.70
C ALA A 598 -5.44 8.03 12.87
N ASN A 599 -6.15 9.16 12.81
CA ASN A 599 -5.73 10.41 12.17
C ASN A 599 -5.81 11.54 13.19
N ASP A 600 -4.82 12.41 13.19
CA ASP A 600 -4.71 13.55 14.10
C ASP A 600 -4.58 14.84 13.28
N ASP A 601 -5.46 15.79 13.52
CA ASP A 601 -5.42 17.15 12.94
C ASP A 601 -5.01 18.23 13.95
N GLY A 602 -4.68 17.82 15.18
CA GLY A 602 -4.29 18.69 16.30
C GLY A 602 -5.48 19.22 17.10
N ALA A 603 -6.70 19.22 16.56
CA ALA A 603 -7.93 19.62 17.26
C ALA A 603 -8.82 18.40 17.55
N SER A 604 -8.71 17.37 16.77
CA SER A 604 -9.46 16.11 16.93
C SER A 604 -8.62 14.89 16.59
N LEU A 605 -8.93 13.77 17.23
CA LEU A 605 -8.43 12.46 16.91
C LEU A 605 -9.55 11.67 16.22
N PHE A 606 -9.47 11.55 14.90
CA PHE A 606 -10.34 10.69 14.12
C PHE A 606 -9.82 9.26 14.17
N MET A 607 -10.70 8.29 14.32
CA MET A 607 -10.33 6.87 14.37
C MET A 607 -11.37 5.96 13.74
N GLU A 608 -10.89 4.91 13.11
CA GLU A 608 -11.69 3.77 12.63
C GLU A 608 -11.24 2.51 13.37
N ALA A 609 -12.19 1.76 13.92
CA ALA A 609 -11.96 0.42 14.45
C ALA A 609 -12.70 -0.61 13.60
N VAL A 610 -11.96 -1.61 13.11
CA VAL A 610 -12.49 -2.68 12.26
C VAL A 610 -12.44 -4.00 13.01
N ASN A 611 -13.57 -4.66 13.16
CA ASN A 611 -13.62 -6.01 13.74
C ASN A 611 -13.09 -7.05 12.73
N LEU A 612 -11.91 -7.58 12.98
CA LEU A 612 -11.30 -8.67 12.22
C LEU A 612 -11.49 -10.05 12.90
N SER A 613 -12.22 -10.12 14.02
CA SER A 613 -12.60 -11.40 14.65
C SER A 613 -13.88 -11.96 14.04
N CYS A 614 -14.13 -13.24 14.25
CA CYS A 614 -15.40 -13.85 13.86
C CYS A 614 -16.53 -13.58 14.88
N ASP A 615 -16.17 -13.08 16.07
CA ASP A 615 -17.14 -12.77 17.12
C ASP A 615 -17.72 -11.37 16.92
N PRO A 616 -19.02 -11.16 17.13
CA PRO A 616 -19.62 -9.84 17.11
C PRO A 616 -19.12 -9.02 18.32
N VAL A 617 -18.86 -7.73 18.11
CA VAL A 617 -18.41 -6.79 19.14
C VAL A 617 -19.53 -5.83 19.48
N GLU A 618 -20.06 -5.94 20.69
CA GLU A 618 -21.17 -5.10 21.20
C GLU A 618 -20.69 -3.78 21.83
N SER A 619 -19.43 -3.76 22.28
CA SER A 619 -18.78 -2.57 22.83
C SER A 619 -17.28 -2.61 22.60
N PHE A 620 -16.68 -1.44 22.46
CA PHE A 620 -15.25 -1.27 22.35
C PHE A 620 -14.75 -0.42 23.51
N GLU A 621 -13.61 -0.80 24.09
CA GLU A 621 -12.86 0.02 25.02
C GLU A 621 -11.55 0.49 24.37
N PHE A 622 -11.28 1.78 24.52
CA PHE A 622 -10.06 2.40 24.02
C PHE A 622 -9.35 3.14 25.14
N GLU A 623 -8.02 3.14 25.09
CA GLU A 623 -7.20 4.04 25.88
C GLU A 623 -6.58 5.09 24.98
N VAL A 624 -6.65 6.35 25.38
CA VAL A 624 -6.09 7.49 24.62
C VAL A 624 -5.02 8.22 25.44
N ALA A 625 -4.08 8.81 24.71
CA ALA A 625 -3.08 9.68 25.29
C ALA A 625 -3.57 11.13 25.36
N PRO A 626 -3.02 11.99 26.26
CA PRO A 626 -3.23 13.42 26.17
C PRO A 626 -2.86 13.95 24.76
N PRO A 627 -3.57 14.98 24.24
CA PRO A 627 -4.55 15.84 24.94
C PRO A 627 -5.99 15.30 24.92
N TYR A 628 -6.28 14.17 24.31
CA TYR A 628 -7.63 13.69 24.00
C TYR A 628 -8.37 13.03 25.18
N VAL A 629 -7.73 12.90 26.34
CA VAL A 629 -8.35 12.33 27.55
C VAL A 629 -9.51 13.20 28.04
N GLY A 630 -10.69 12.59 28.18
CA GLY A 630 -11.91 13.29 28.61
C GLY A 630 -12.60 14.13 27.52
N GLY A 631 -12.09 14.13 26.29
CA GLY A 631 -12.70 14.83 25.17
C GLY A 631 -14.09 14.29 24.80
N LYS A 632 -14.85 15.07 24.04
CA LYS A 632 -16.15 14.64 23.52
C LYS A 632 -15.97 13.56 22.45
N VAL A 633 -16.53 12.38 22.68
CA VAL A 633 -16.49 11.28 21.71
C VAL A 633 -17.75 11.32 20.84
N GLU A 634 -17.57 11.40 19.54
CA GLU A 634 -18.65 11.36 18.56
C GLU A 634 -18.49 10.12 17.66
N ILE A 635 -19.62 9.51 17.30
CA ILE A 635 -19.73 8.36 16.39
C ILE A 635 -20.29 8.84 15.04
N LEU A 636 -19.75 8.33 13.95
CA LEU A 636 -20.29 8.54 12.62
C LEU A 636 -21.37 7.50 12.31
N ASP A 637 -22.61 7.97 12.22
CA ASP A 637 -23.75 7.19 11.81
C ASP A 637 -24.26 7.71 10.46
N ASP A 638 -24.26 6.87 9.44
CA ASP A 638 -24.48 7.27 8.04
C ASP A 638 -23.54 8.43 7.60
N ALA A 639 -24.02 9.64 7.54
CA ALA A 639 -23.25 10.83 7.17
C ALA A 639 -23.11 11.86 8.29
N SER A 640 -23.62 11.59 9.47
CA SER A 640 -23.74 12.55 10.57
C SER A 640 -22.98 12.10 11.82
N TRP A 641 -22.36 13.07 12.48
CA TRP A 641 -21.68 12.88 13.75
C TRP A 641 -22.67 13.06 14.90
N HIS A 642 -22.71 12.08 15.81
CA HIS A 642 -23.57 12.09 16.98
C HIS A 642 -22.73 11.84 18.22
N ASP A 643 -23.19 12.33 19.36
CA ASP A 643 -22.59 11.99 20.65
C ASP A 643 -22.63 10.48 20.86
N ALA A 644 -21.47 9.89 21.11
CA ALA A 644 -21.35 8.44 21.29
C ALA A 644 -21.85 7.97 22.67
N GLY A 645 -22.16 8.86 23.60
CA GLY A 645 -22.50 8.53 24.99
C GLY A 645 -21.37 7.75 25.67
N ALA A 646 -20.11 8.06 25.33
CA ALA A 646 -18.93 7.37 25.81
C ALA A 646 -18.79 7.48 27.34
N LYS A 647 -18.44 6.37 27.98
CA LYS A 647 -18.16 6.34 29.43
C LYS A 647 -16.67 6.35 29.66
N TRP A 648 -16.18 7.41 30.30
CA TRP A 648 -14.78 7.59 30.66
C TRP A 648 -14.43 6.98 32.00
N ASP A 649 -13.26 6.32 32.07
CA ASP A 649 -12.56 5.88 33.29
C ASP A 649 -11.07 6.22 33.14
N GLY A 650 -10.67 7.37 33.68
CA GLY A 650 -9.34 7.93 33.47
C GLY A 650 -9.03 8.20 32.00
N ALA A 651 -7.99 7.57 31.48
CA ALA A 651 -7.60 7.68 30.07
C ALA A 651 -8.36 6.71 29.15
N ARG A 652 -9.23 5.88 29.69
CA ARG A 652 -10.03 4.88 28.95
C ARG A 652 -11.45 5.35 28.76
N PHE A 653 -12.02 4.97 27.62
CA PHE A 653 -13.45 5.16 27.40
C PHE A 653 -14.05 3.92 26.73
N THR A 654 -15.32 3.68 27.05
CA THR A 654 -16.12 2.63 26.43
C THR A 654 -17.20 3.25 25.56
N VAL A 655 -17.36 2.71 24.36
CA VAL A 655 -18.36 3.13 23.39
C VAL A 655 -19.12 1.91 22.85
N LYS A 656 -20.40 2.07 22.61
CA LYS A 656 -21.23 1.05 21.98
C LYS A 656 -21.59 1.49 20.56
N PRO A 657 -21.32 0.66 19.54
CA PRO A 657 -21.88 0.89 18.22
C PRO A 657 -23.40 0.75 18.28
N ARG A 658 -24.11 1.36 17.34
CA ARG A 658 -25.59 1.29 17.26
C ARG A 658 -26.10 -0.14 17.11
N ALA A 659 -25.34 -0.97 16.40
CA ALA A 659 -25.54 -2.42 16.31
C ALA A 659 -24.19 -3.10 16.53
N ALA A 660 -24.19 -4.36 17.01
CA ALA A 660 -22.98 -5.12 17.19
C ALA A 660 -22.14 -5.15 15.90
N ALA A 661 -20.85 -4.85 16.02
CA ALA A 661 -19.95 -4.89 14.88
C ALA A 661 -19.61 -6.36 14.58
N HIS A 662 -20.23 -6.93 13.55
CA HIS A 662 -19.90 -8.26 13.04
C HIS A 662 -18.52 -8.25 12.37
N VAL A 663 -18.07 -9.40 11.86
CA VAL A 663 -16.83 -9.50 11.09
C VAL A 663 -16.82 -8.46 9.95
N TYR A 664 -15.72 -7.71 9.85
CA TYR A 664 -15.57 -6.52 9.00
C TYR A 664 -16.47 -5.32 9.36
N GLY A 665 -17.25 -5.41 10.44
CA GLY A 665 -17.98 -4.24 10.94
C GLY A 665 -17.01 -3.13 11.36
N THR A 666 -17.31 -1.91 10.97
CA THR A 666 -16.47 -0.74 11.24
C THR A 666 -17.17 0.20 12.20
N LEU A 667 -16.45 0.66 13.21
CA LEU A 667 -16.83 1.75 14.11
C LEU A 667 -15.96 2.97 13.77
N VAL A 668 -16.60 4.07 13.40
CA VAL A 668 -15.90 5.31 13.06
C VAL A 668 -16.22 6.35 14.12
N LEU A 669 -15.17 6.89 14.74
CA LEU A 669 -15.25 7.83 15.86
C LEU A 669 -14.38 9.05 15.60
N ARG A 670 -14.67 10.13 16.32
CA ARG A 670 -13.72 11.21 16.58
C ARG A 670 -13.80 11.66 18.02
N ILE A 671 -12.67 12.06 18.56
CA ILE A 671 -12.56 12.67 19.89
C ILE A 671 -12.19 14.13 19.66
N VAL A 672 -13.07 15.03 20.06
CA VAL A 672 -12.87 16.47 19.94
C VAL A 672 -12.40 16.98 21.29
N HIS A 673 -11.31 17.76 21.25
CA HIS A 673 -10.70 18.32 22.45
C HIS A 673 -11.54 19.47 23.01
#